data_5a4961453139ab4ad1f367b15bf17704
#
_entry.id   5a4961453139ab4ad1f367b15bf17704
#
_cell.length_a   1.000
_cell.length_b   1.000
_cell.length_c   1.000
_cell.angle_alpha   90.00
_cell.angle_beta   90.00
_cell.angle_gamma   90.00
#
_symmetry.space_group_name_H-M   'P 1'
#
loop_
_entity.id
_entity.type
_entity.pdbx_description
1 polymer ?
#
loop_
_entity_poly.entity_id
_entity_poly.type
_entity_poly.pdbx_seq_one_letter_code
_entity_poly.pdbx_strand_id
1 'polypeptide(L)'
;MPPDTAAPATVVDRTALREQAEEVLRALVGRDDARLHDDQWQAVEALVADRRRVLVVQRTGWGKSAVYFVATALLRRGAAGPPRGATIIVSPLLALMRNQVDAARRAGIAAETLNSANQQDWDGVHARIAAGEVDVLLVSPERLNNPGFRDEVLPRLASDAGLVVVDEAHCVSDWGHDFRPDYRRIGTLLADLPPGVPVLATTATANARVTADVAEQLAVTHDPAHDGDPSTDGTSTDGTRTDGTSADGTLVLRGTLDRPSLRLQVTTLPDVATRLAWLAATLRTFEGSGIVYCLTVAAVEQVTAHLRAAGLDVRAYTGQTDPTEREHAEADLLANRVKALVATSALGMGYDKPDLGFVVHVGAPSSPIAYYQQVGRAGRATARADVVLLPGHDDQAIWEWFASTAFPPEDQVRATLAALDAHGTLSTAGLETFVSLRRSRLEGMLKVLDVDGAVRRVRGGWESTGQPWAYDGERYARVTAARRAEQRTMLDYQATEGCRMAFLRAALDDPDLPDGWRCDRCDRCTGTAVGAVPDATAVDHARDLLAVPGEPVTARRQWPSGLSALGLDLKGKIAADEQTGEGRAVGRLDALGWGGPLREALREQVPTELPGSLRPAVRTVLEAWEPQVDVVVAVASQTRAALVEHLAAGTARLLGVPLLGALVPTGSPSRHDVNSAQRLADVLRHLDLPPEVAAGVAGQRVLLVDDRTDTGWTLTVAGRLLRRAGATEVLPFVLGVG
;
A
#
# COMPACT_ATOMS: atom_id res chain seq x y z
N MET A 1 -11.71 24.72 57.85
CA MET A 1 -11.44 24.91 56.44
C MET A 1 -12.77 25.06 55.73
N PRO A 2 -13.05 26.16 55.02
CA PRO A 2 -14.28 26.29 54.24
C PRO A 2 -14.19 25.43 52.98
N PRO A 3 -15.32 24.94 52.43
CA PRO A 3 -15.33 24.11 51.25
C PRO A 3 -14.90 24.90 50.02
N ASP A 4 -14.11 24.23 49.20
CA ASP A 4 -13.61 24.68 47.92
C ASP A 4 -14.79 25.02 46.99
N THR A 5 -14.99 26.31 46.73
CA THR A 5 -16.01 26.79 45.82
C THR A 5 -15.50 26.52 44.40
N ALA A 6 -15.95 25.43 43.82
CA ALA A 6 -15.80 25.21 42.40
C ALA A 6 -16.35 26.44 41.63
N ALA A 7 -15.49 27.06 40.81
CA ALA A 7 -15.89 28.17 39.96
C ALA A 7 -17.07 27.74 39.08
N PRO A 8 -18.09 28.60 38.88
CA PRO A 8 -19.23 28.27 38.05
C PRO A 8 -18.76 27.94 36.63
N ALA A 9 -19.18 26.78 36.09
CA ALA A 9 -18.94 26.40 34.71
C ALA A 9 -19.47 27.53 33.82
N THR A 10 -18.58 28.19 33.08
CA THR A 10 -18.94 29.24 32.11
C THR A 10 -19.86 28.62 31.08
N VAL A 11 -21.13 29.02 31.03
CA VAL A 11 -22.07 28.55 30.00
C VAL A 11 -21.58 29.10 28.68
N VAL A 12 -21.16 28.19 27.78
CA VAL A 12 -20.68 28.54 26.43
C VAL A 12 -21.88 29.01 25.60
N ASP A 13 -21.81 30.24 25.08
CA ASP A 13 -22.79 30.71 24.09
C ASP A 13 -22.55 29.99 22.73
N ARG A 14 -23.37 29.00 22.48
CA ARG A 14 -23.26 28.14 21.27
C ARG A 14 -23.55 28.91 19.99
N THR A 15 -24.38 29.96 20.03
CA THR A 15 -24.67 30.79 18.86
C THR A 15 -23.46 31.64 18.48
N ALA A 16 -22.88 32.32 19.43
CA ALA A 16 -21.67 33.10 19.21
C ALA A 16 -20.48 32.22 18.81
N LEU A 17 -20.41 30.98 19.35
CA LEU A 17 -19.38 30.00 18.96
C LEU A 17 -19.55 29.56 17.50
N ARG A 18 -20.78 29.34 17.02
CA ARG A 18 -21.06 28.99 15.61
C ARG A 18 -20.68 30.12 14.67
N GLU A 19 -20.99 31.36 15.01
CA GLU A 19 -20.61 32.54 14.21
C GLU A 19 -19.09 32.66 14.06
N GLN A 20 -18.34 32.47 15.14
CA GLN A 20 -16.87 32.43 15.11
C GLN A 20 -16.34 31.26 14.27
N ALA A 21 -16.94 30.08 14.38
CA ALA A 21 -16.58 28.91 13.60
C ALA A 21 -16.76 29.15 12.09
N GLU A 22 -17.85 29.78 11.68
CA GLU A 22 -18.12 30.12 10.28
C GLU A 22 -17.21 31.24 9.76
N GLU A 23 -16.78 32.18 10.60
CA GLU A 23 -15.75 33.15 10.25
C GLU A 23 -14.41 32.47 9.90
N VAL A 24 -13.98 31.54 10.74
CA VAL A 24 -12.77 30.76 10.48
C VAL A 24 -12.92 29.92 9.21
N LEU A 25 -14.08 29.30 8.99
CA LEU A 25 -14.35 28.53 7.78
C LEU A 25 -14.23 29.39 6.52
N ARG A 26 -14.83 30.59 6.50
CA ARG A 26 -14.74 31.54 5.38
C ARG A 26 -13.29 31.90 5.05
N ALA A 27 -12.48 32.17 6.06
CA ALA A 27 -11.07 32.44 5.87
C ALA A 27 -10.31 31.20 5.33
N LEU A 28 -10.63 29.99 5.83
CA LEU A 28 -9.99 28.74 5.42
C LEU A 28 -10.24 28.39 3.95
N VAL A 29 -11.50 28.58 3.48
CA VAL A 29 -11.90 28.21 2.11
C VAL A 29 -11.84 29.38 1.13
N GLY A 30 -11.63 30.61 1.60
CA GLY A 30 -11.56 31.82 0.77
C GLY A 30 -12.91 32.21 0.12
N ARG A 31 -14.03 31.94 0.79
CA ARG A 31 -15.38 32.18 0.28
C ARG A 31 -16.26 32.79 1.37
N ASP A 32 -16.80 33.98 1.12
CA ASP A 32 -17.61 34.74 2.10
C ASP A 32 -18.98 34.10 2.37
N ASP A 33 -19.48 33.28 1.44
CA ASP A 33 -20.76 32.58 1.54
C ASP A 33 -20.65 31.20 2.22
N ALA A 34 -19.44 30.76 2.60
CA ALA A 34 -19.25 29.46 3.22
C ALA A 34 -19.95 29.32 4.57
N ARG A 35 -20.62 28.20 4.76
CA ARG A 35 -21.31 27.79 6.00
C ARG A 35 -20.92 26.38 6.38
N LEU A 36 -20.88 26.11 7.68
CA LEU A 36 -20.74 24.75 8.19
C LEU A 36 -22.02 23.96 7.92
N HIS A 37 -21.88 22.73 7.42
CA HIS A 37 -22.97 21.76 7.45
C HIS A 37 -23.34 21.41 8.89
N ASP A 38 -24.56 20.97 9.14
CA ASP A 38 -25.01 20.69 10.53
C ASP A 38 -24.15 19.62 11.20
N ASP A 39 -23.76 18.54 10.49
CA ASP A 39 -22.85 17.52 11.02
C ASP A 39 -21.43 18.09 11.31
N GLN A 40 -20.93 19.02 10.49
CA GLN A 40 -19.66 19.71 10.74
C GLN A 40 -19.74 20.55 11.98
N TRP A 41 -20.84 21.30 12.12
CA TRP A 41 -21.07 22.11 13.32
C TRP A 41 -21.17 21.23 14.55
N GLN A 42 -21.95 20.15 14.52
CA GLN A 42 -22.09 19.20 15.61
C GLN A 42 -20.73 18.61 16.05
N ALA A 43 -19.86 18.26 15.09
CA ALA A 43 -18.52 17.81 15.38
C ALA A 43 -17.68 18.91 16.07
N VAL A 44 -17.68 20.14 15.53
CA VAL A 44 -16.94 21.28 16.09
C VAL A 44 -17.43 21.61 17.50
N GLU A 45 -18.76 21.66 17.69
CA GLU A 45 -19.38 21.92 18.99
C GLU A 45 -18.98 20.88 20.03
N ALA A 46 -19.08 19.59 19.69
CA ALA A 46 -18.69 18.49 20.58
C ALA A 46 -17.21 18.54 20.98
N LEU A 47 -16.32 18.93 20.05
CA LEU A 47 -14.89 19.05 20.31
C LEU A 47 -14.56 20.29 21.16
N VAL A 48 -15.17 21.44 20.85
CA VAL A 48 -14.77 22.73 21.43
C VAL A 48 -15.51 23.03 22.73
N ALA A 49 -16.85 22.89 22.73
CA ALA A 49 -17.67 23.18 23.90
C ALA A 49 -17.74 22.01 24.88
N ASP A 50 -17.98 20.79 24.39
CA ASP A 50 -18.26 19.63 25.23
C ASP A 50 -17.00 18.79 25.53
N ARG A 51 -15.86 19.06 24.85
CA ARG A 51 -14.58 18.34 25.03
C ARG A 51 -14.67 16.83 24.83
N ARG A 52 -15.52 16.42 23.90
CA ARG A 52 -15.79 15.01 23.63
C ARG A 52 -14.80 14.39 22.64
N ARG A 53 -14.81 13.07 22.61
CA ARG A 53 -14.24 12.26 21.50
C ARG A 53 -15.26 12.15 20.40
N VAL A 54 -14.83 12.35 19.15
CA VAL A 54 -15.70 12.40 17.97
C VAL A 54 -15.11 11.54 16.87
N LEU A 55 -15.93 10.67 16.27
CA LEU A 55 -15.59 9.93 15.07
C LEU A 55 -16.48 10.39 13.91
N VAL A 56 -15.86 10.94 12.86
CA VAL A 56 -16.56 11.42 11.65
C VAL A 56 -16.30 10.44 10.51
N VAL A 57 -17.35 9.73 10.09
CA VAL A 57 -17.37 8.82 8.94
C VAL A 57 -18.14 9.50 7.82
N GLN A 58 -17.43 10.18 6.92
CA GLN A 58 -18.04 11.00 5.87
C GLN A 58 -17.26 10.84 4.56
N ARG A 59 -17.97 10.84 3.44
CA ARG A 59 -17.41 10.71 2.09
C ARG A 59 -16.24 11.67 1.85
N THR A 60 -15.37 11.29 0.90
CA THR A 60 -14.30 12.20 0.44
C THR A 60 -14.90 13.49 -0.16
N GLY A 61 -14.26 14.63 0.11
CA GLY A 61 -14.73 15.94 -0.35
C GLY A 61 -15.85 16.58 0.51
N TRP A 62 -16.27 15.94 1.62
CA TRP A 62 -17.25 16.51 2.55
C TRP A 62 -16.69 17.68 3.38
N GLY A 63 -15.38 17.82 3.48
CA GLY A 63 -14.76 18.89 4.24
C GLY A 63 -14.34 18.48 5.66
N LYS A 64 -13.95 17.22 5.87
CA LYS A 64 -13.44 16.74 7.17
C LYS A 64 -12.31 17.61 7.73
N SER A 65 -11.44 18.12 6.85
CA SER A 65 -10.32 19.00 7.24
C SER A 65 -10.79 20.32 7.84
N ALA A 66 -11.92 20.87 7.40
CA ALA A 66 -12.47 22.09 7.95
C ALA A 66 -12.83 21.92 9.43
N VAL A 67 -13.34 20.75 9.84
CA VAL A 67 -13.72 20.49 11.24
C VAL A 67 -12.53 20.68 12.16
N TYR A 68 -11.38 20.02 11.88
CA TYR A 68 -10.24 20.14 12.79
C TYR A 68 -9.52 21.50 12.73
N PHE A 69 -9.46 22.16 11.58
CA PHE A 69 -8.87 23.50 11.52
C PHE A 69 -9.74 24.57 12.22
N VAL A 70 -11.06 24.48 12.05
CA VAL A 70 -12.00 25.36 12.76
C VAL A 70 -11.92 25.09 14.26
N ALA A 71 -11.98 23.84 14.70
CA ALA A 71 -11.85 23.48 16.11
C ALA A 71 -10.51 23.96 16.70
N THR A 72 -9.38 23.78 15.97
CA THR A 72 -8.06 24.30 16.38
C THR A 72 -8.10 25.81 16.61
N ALA A 73 -8.58 26.58 15.65
CA ALA A 73 -8.61 28.04 15.75
C ALA A 73 -9.45 28.51 16.95
N LEU A 74 -10.61 27.89 17.21
CA LEU A 74 -11.46 28.20 18.35
C LEU A 74 -10.81 27.84 19.68
N LEU A 75 -10.15 26.69 19.78
CA LEU A 75 -9.46 26.25 20.98
C LEU A 75 -8.25 27.14 21.32
N ARG A 76 -7.49 27.52 20.30
CA ARG A 76 -6.34 28.43 20.43
C ARG A 76 -6.74 29.86 20.85
N ARG A 77 -7.87 30.35 20.36
CA ARG A 77 -8.44 31.65 20.71
C ARG A 77 -9.13 31.66 22.08
N GLY A 78 -9.34 30.50 22.69
CA GLY A 78 -10.07 30.39 23.96
C GLY A 78 -11.56 30.68 23.84
N ALA A 79 -12.20 30.36 22.72
CA ALA A 79 -13.61 30.68 22.45
C ALA A 79 -14.61 29.96 23.40
N ALA A 80 -14.19 28.84 24.02
CA ALA A 80 -15.00 28.09 24.97
C ALA A 80 -14.19 27.74 26.25
N GLY A 81 -13.44 28.70 26.78
CA GLY A 81 -12.60 28.55 27.97
C GLY A 81 -11.17 29.07 27.73
N PRO A 82 -10.20 28.72 28.57
CA PRO A 82 -8.83 29.22 28.40
C PRO A 82 -8.21 28.70 27.12
N PRO A 83 -7.30 29.47 26.47
CA PRO A 83 -6.56 29.00 25.29
C PRO A 83 -5.87 27.67 25.56
N ARG A 84 -5.86 26.81 24.56
CA ARG A 84 -5.29 25.45 24.62
C ARG A 84 -3.99 25.35 23.83
N GLY A 85 -3.23 24.30 24.07
CA GLY A 85 -2.02 23.96 23.33
C GLY A 85 -2.26 23.62 21.87
N ALA A 86 -1.21 23.19 21.19
CA ALA A 86 -1.27 22.88 19.77
C ALA A 86 -2.17 21.66 19.47
N THR A 87 -2.73 21.63 18.27
CA THR A 87 -3.41 20.47 17.74
C THR A 87 -2.39 19.50 17.11
N ILE A 88 -2.44 18.24 17.52
CA ILE A 88 -1.63 17.16 16.93
C ILE A 88 -2.47 16.43 15.91
N ILE A 89 -2.06 16.42 14.64
CA ILE A 89 -2.74 15.68 13.57
C ILE A 89 -1.86 14.51 13.15
N VAL A 90 -2.31 13.29 13.40
CA VAL A 90 -1.69 12.08 12.87
C VAL A 90 -2.31 11.77 11.50
N SER A 91 -1.52 11.87 10.42
CA SER A 91 -1.98 11.65 9.04
C SER A 91 -0.97 10.81 8.26
N PRO A 92 -1.43 9.85 7.42
CA PRO A 92 -0.56 8.83 6.82
C PRO A 92 0.24 9.32 5.60
N LEU A 93 0.03 10.54 5.12
CA LEU A 93 0.47 10.93 3.77
C LEU A 93 1.13 12.30 3.72
N LEU A 94 2.38 12.34 3.23
CA LEU A 94 3.17 13.56 3.08
C LEU A 94 2.52 14.59 2.13
N ALA A 95 1.94 14.13 1.01
CA ALA A 95 1.28 15.02 0.05
C ALA A 95 0.04 15.69 0.66
N LEU A 96 -0.75 14.92 1.44
CA LEU A 96 -1.90 15.48 2.17
C LEU A 96 -1.46 16.51 3.21
N MET A 97 -0.40 16.23 3.96
CA MET A 97 0.15 17.15 4.95
C MET A 97 0.56 18.50 4.31
N ARG A 98 1.19 18.50 3.15
CA ARG A 98 1.54 19.75 2.43
C ARG A 98 0.31 20.57 2.10
N ASN A 99 -0.71 19.96 1.50
CA ASN A 99 -1.97 20.63 1.17
C ASN A 99 -2.70 21.16 2.42
N GLN A 100 -2.63 20.42 3.52
CA GLN A 100 -3.21 20.83 4.81
C GLN A 100 -2.47 22.02 5.42
N VAL A 101 -1.13 22.04 5.38
CA VAL A 101 -0.31 23.18 5.83
C VAL A 101 -0.65 24.45 5.04
N ASP A 102 -0.76 24.33 3.71
CA ASP A 102 -1.07 25.49 2.87
C ASP A 102 -2.51 26.02 3.11
N ALA A 103 -3.46 25.12 3.37
CA ALA A 103 -4.81 25.51 3.76
C ALA A 103 -4.84 26.20 5.14
N ALA A 104 -4.14 25.65 6.12
CA ALA A 104 -4.02 26.23 7.46
C ALA A 104 -3.40 27.64 7.41
N ARG A 105 -2.32 27.83 6.66
CA ARG A 105 -1.65 29.14 6.51
C ARG A 105 -2.57 30.21 5.92
N ARG A 106 -3.43 29.85 4.94
CA ARG A 106 -4.43 30.79 4.42
C ARG A 106 -5.41 31.28 5.47
N ALA A 107 -5.73 30.45 6.46
CA ALA A 107 -6.61 30.80 7.58
C ALA A 107 -5.85 31.47 8.76
N GLY A 108 -4.56 31.78 8.60
CA GLY A 108 -3.75 32.34 9.66
C GLY A 108 -3.38 31.38 10.78
N ILE A 109 -3.44 30.06 10.50
CA ILE A 109 -3.09 28.99 11.45
C ILE A 109 -1.63 28.58 11.19
N ALA A 110 -0.78 28.67 12.21
CA ALA A 110 0.63 28.28 12.13
C ALA A 110 0.75 26.74 12.14
N ALA A 111 0.94 26.14 10.96
CA ALA A 111 1.04 24.70 10.81
C ALA A 111 2.44 24.25 10.40
N GLU A 112 2.95 23.22 11.10
CA GLU A 112 4.25 22.59 10.87
C GLU A 112 4.11 21.09 10.66
N THR A 113 5.14 20.48 9.98
CA THR A 113 5.16 19.04 9.74
C THR A 113 6.40 18.38 10.31
N LEU A 114 6.22 17.19 10.89
CA LEU A 114 7.30 16.28 11.25
C LEU A 114 7.20 14.98 10.47
N ASN A 115 8.04 14.83 9.46
CA ASN A 115 8.07 13.64 8.60
C ASN A 115 9.51 13.26 8.20
N SER A 116 9.68 12.19 7.43
CA SER A 116 10.99 11.71 7.03
C SER A 116 11.70 12.61 5.99
N ALA A 117 10.96 13.47 5.30
CA ALA A 117 11.52 14.32 4.25
C ALA A 117 12.15 15.63 4.82
N ASN A 118 11.76 16.07 6.04
CA ASN A 118 12.24 17.31 6.65
C ASN A 118 13.08 17.12 7.92
N GLN A 119 13.86 16.03 7.99
CA GLN A 119 14.65 15.70 9.19
C GLN A 119 15.64 16.79 9.61
N GLN A 120 16.14 17.59 8.68
CA GLN A 120 17.12 18.66 8.94
C GLN A 120 16.53 19.85 9.68
N ASP A 121 15.20 20.04 9.63
CA ASP A 121 14.51 21.19 10.22
C ASP A 121 13.89 20.91 11.59
N TRP A 122 14.03 19.69 12.11
CA TRP A 122 13.30 19.27 13.33
C TRP A 122 13.62 20.06 14.58
N ASP A 123 14.89 20.39 14.80
CA ASP A 123 15.31 21.19 15.95
C ASP A 123 14.65 22.58 15.92
N GLY A 124 14.53 23.18 14.74
CA GLY A 124 13.81 24.43 14.54
C GLY A 124 12.31 24.31 14.79
N VAL A 125 11.68 23.22 14.35
CA VAL A 125 10.25 22.96 14.62
C VAL A 125 10.02 22.74 16.10
N HIS A 126 10.87 21.97 16.78
CA HIS A 126 10.79 21.77 18.24
C HIS A 126 10.92 23.06 19.02
N ALA A 127 11.84 23.96 18.63
CA ALA A 127 12.00 25.26 19.26
C ALA A 127 10.74 26.13 19.13
N ARG A 128 10.11 26.16 17.94
CA ARG A 128 8.85 26.89 17.71
C ARG A 128 7.66 26.30 18.47
N ILE A 129 7.58 24.97 18.58
CA ILE A 129 6.55 24.32 19.42
C ILE A 129 6.73 24.74 20.89
N ALA A 130 7.96 24.67 21.40
CA ALA A 130 8.26 25.07 22.77
C ALA A 130 7.98 26.57 23.05
N ALA A 131 8.11 27.42 22.02
CA ALA A 131 7.76 28.83 22.08
C ALA A 131 6.25 29.11 21.97
N GLY A 132 5.42 28.10 21.74
CA GLY A 132 3.97 28.23 21.53
C GLY A 132 3.58 28.86 20.18
N GLU A 133 4.50 28.92 19.24
CA GLU A 133 4.33 29.56 17.93
C GLU A 133 3.66 28.63 16.89
N VAL A 134 3.39 27.38 17.25
CA VAL A 134 2.76 26.39 16.38
C VAL A 134 1.35 26.08 16.86
N ASP A 135 0.36 26.25 15.99
CA ASP A 135 -1.04 25.92 16.26
C ASP A 135 -1.39 24.48 15.89
N VAL A 136 -0.77 23.97 14.83
CA VAL A 136 -1.00 22.61 14.30
C VAL A 136 0.31 21.92 14.01
N LEU A 137 0.50 20.74 14.57
CA LEU A 137 1.59 19.85 14.25
C LEU A 137 1.08 18.62 13.52
N LEU A 138 1.50 18.44 12.25
CA LEU A 138 1.20 17.24 11.47
C LEU A 138 2.34 16.23 11.64
N VAL A 139 1.98 15.00 12.05
CA VAL A 139 2.92 13.92 12.35
C VAL A 139 2.55 12.70 11.51
N SER A 140 3.53 12.09 10.82
CA SER A 140 3.28 10.81 10.18
C SER A 140 3.27 9.66 11.22
N PRO A 141 2.44 8.62 11.04
CA PRO A 141 2.33 7.53 12.02
C PRO A 141 3.66 6.78 12.22
N GLU A 142 4.51 6.71 11.21
CA GLU A 142 5.84 6.10 11.31
C GLU A 142 6.74 6.84 12.32
N ARG A 143 6.46 8.15 12.55
CA ARG A 143 7.19 8.94 13.56
C ARG A 143 6.88 8.49 14.98
N LEU A 144 5.66 8.05 15.24
CA LEU A 144 5.28 7.52 16.55
C LEU A 144 6.12 6.31 16.98
N ASN A 145 6.72 5.60 15.99
CA ASN A 145 7.63 4.49 16.20
C ASN A 145 9.11 4.88 16.22
N ASN A 146 9.46 6.15 15.98
CA ASN A 146 10.85 6.60 16.08
C ASN A 146 11.23 6.74 17.56
N PRO A 147 12.29 6.04 18.06
CA PRO A 147 12.63 6.03 19.47
C PRO A 147 12.84 7.43 20.07
N GLY A 148 13.59 8.30 19.41
CA GLY A 148 13.86 9.64 19.90
C GLY A 148 12.59 10.49 19.96
N PHE A 149 11.73 10.42 18.93
CA PHE A 149 10.46 11.14 18.94
C PHE A 149 9.50 10.59 19.99
N ARG A 150 9.36 9.26 20.08
CA ARG A 150 8.46 8.58 21.02
C ARG A 150 8.82 8.84 22.47
N ASP A 151 10.12 8.75 22.81
CA ASP A 151 10.56 8.75 24.21
C ASP A 151 10.85 10.17 24.72
N GLU A 152 11.18 11.14 23.85
CA GLU A 152 11.59 12.49 24.25
C GLU A 152 10.58 13.60 23.88
N VAL A 153 9.91 13.48 22.73
CA VAL A 153 9.08 14.54 22.15
C VAL A 153 7.59 14.30 22.39
N LEU A 154 7.12 13.09 22.10
CA LEU A 154 5.70 12.75 22.16
C LEU A 154 5.07 12.97 23.55
N PRO A 155 5.69 12.60 24.68
CA PRO A 155 5.10 12.83 26.00
C PRO A 155 4.89 14.33 26.31
N ARG A 156 5.81 15.20 25.87
CA ARG A 156 5.68 16.66 26.04
C ARG A 156 4.55 17.23 25.18
N LEU A 157 4.47 16.76 23.93
CA LEU A 157 3.39 17.15 23.02
C LEU A 157 2.02 16.70 23.54
N ALA A 158 1.92 15.47 24.04
CA ALA A 158 0.69 14.93 24.60
C ALA A 158 0.22 15.72 25.84
N SER A 159 1.14 16.08 26.74
CA SER A 159 0.82 16.82 27.98
C SER A 159 0.27 18.22 27.71
N ASP A 160 0.62 18.85 26.58
CA ASP A 160 0.19 20.22 26.22
C ASP A 160 -0.78 20.25 25.04
N ALA A 161 -1.29 19.09 24.61
CA ALA A 161 -2.17 19.01 23.46
C ALA A 161 -3.52 19.72 23.70
N GLY A 162 -3.91 20.56 22.75
CA GLY A 162 -5.23 21.21 22.74
C GLY A 162 -6.31 20.35 22.10
N LEU A 163 -5.93 19.56 21.08
CA LEU A 163 -6.76 18.65 20.31
C LEU A 163 -5.86 17.57 19.70
N VAL A 164 -6.31 16.32 19.66
CA VAL A 164 -5.66 15.27 18.88
C VAL A 164 -6.58 14.87 17.72
N VAL A 165 -6.03 14.79 16.51
CA VAL A 165 -6.74 14.39 15.30
C VAL A 165 -6.09 13.14 14.73
N VAL A 166 -6.90 12.11 14.50
CA VAL A 166 -6.51 10.88 13.81
C VAL A 166 -7.17 10.90 12.43
N ASP A 167 -6.42 11.31 11.43
CA ASP A 167 -6.92 11.33 10.06
C ASP A 167 -6.74 9.94 9.42
N GLU A 168 -7.66 9.56 8.52
CA GLU A 168 -7.77 8.21 7.94
C GLU A 168 -7.81 7.11 9.01
N ALA A 169 -8.65 7.32 10.03
CA ALA A 169 -8.73 6.47 11.22
C ALA A 169 -9.02 4.99 10.95
N HIS A 170 -9.56 4.63 9.77
CA HIS A 170 -9.72 3.23 9.37
C HIS A 170 -8.38 2.46 9.33
N CYS A 171 -7.23 3.16 9.23
CA CYS A 171 -5.90 2.54 9.30
C CYS A 171 -5.54 2.01 10.70
N VAL A 172 -6.24 2.43 11.75
CA VAL A 172 -6.07 1.93 13.13
C VAL A 172 -6.63 0.51 13.24
N SER A 173 -7.75 0.25 12.56
CA SER A 173 -8.47 -1.01 12.66
C SER A 173 -7.76 -2.15 11.93
N ASP A 174 -7.60 -3.30 12.58
CA ASP A 174 -7.11 -4.54 11.96
C ASP A 174 -8.02 -5.02 10.81
N TRP A 175 -9.28 -4.60 10.84
CA TRP A 175 -10.30 -4.89 9.84
C TRP A 175 -10.29 -3.90 8.66
N GLY A 176 -9.51 -2.81 8.79
CA GLY A 176 -9.35 -1.83 7.73
C GLY A 176 -8.60 -2.43 6.53
N HIS A 177 -9.04 -2.08 5.31
CA HIS A 177 -8.39 -2.53 4.08
C HIS A 177 -6.94 -2.00 3.92
N ASP A 178 -6.57 -0.94 4.63
CA ASP A 178 -5.23 -0.34 4.67
C ASP A 178 -4.70 -0.28 6.10
N PHE A 179 -4.80 -1.40 6.83
CA PHE A 179 -4.26 -1.51 8.17
C PHE A 179 -2.76 -1.19 8.19
N ARG A 180 -2.39 -0.27 9.09
CA ARG A 180 -1.00 0.13 9.31
C ARG A 180 -0.61 -0.08 10.76
N PRO A 181 0.31 -0.99 11.07
CA PRO A 181 0.74 -1.24 12.45
C PRO A 181 1.16 0.02 13.19
N ASP A 182 1.77 0.98 12.47
CA ASP A 182 2.20 2.26 13.04
C ASP A 182 1.04 3.07 13.66
N TYR A 183 -0.20 2.91 13.17
CA TYR A 183 -1.40 3.57 13.69
C TYR A 183 -1.85 3.03 15.06
N ARG A 184 -1.58 1.78 15.40
CA ARG A 184 -1.98 1.21 16.70
C ARG A 184 -1.31 1.93 17.88
N ARG A 185 -0.16 2.59 17.66
CA ARG A 185 0.47 3.44 18.68
C ARG A 185 -0.32 4.70 19.03
N ILE A 186 -1.30 5.07 18.23
CA ILE A 186 -2.22 6.14 18.56
C ILE A 186 -2.95 5.83 19.87
N GLY A 187 -3.30 4.55 20.12
CA GLY A 187 -3.88 4.14 21.40
C GLY A 187 -3.00 4.53 22.61
N THR A 188 -1.68 4.32 22.52
CA THR A 188 -0.73 4.76 23.56
C THR A 188 -0.72 6.30 23.70
N LEU A 189 -0.67 7.03 22.57
CA LEU A 189 -0.76 8.49 22.60
C LEU A 189 -2.05 8.96 23.27
N LEU A 190 -3.19 8.33 22.96
CA LEU A 190 -4.49 8.70 23.52
C LEU A 190 -4.61 8.37 25.01
N ALA A 191 -3.93 7.31 25.49
CA ALA A 191 -3.88 6.95 26.90
C ALA A 191 -3.04 7.95 27.73
N ASP A 192 -2.02 8.56 27.11
CA ASP A 192 -1.14 9.55 27.77
C ASP A 192 -1.72 10.98 27.79
N LEU A 193 -2.89 11.21 27.16
CA LEU A 193 -3.52 12.53 27.12
C LEU A 193 -4.09 12.96 28.47
N PRO A 194 -3.92 14.23 28.86
CA PRO A 194 -4.60 14.77 30.02
C PRO A 194 -6.14 14.66 29.91
N PRO A 195 -6.85 14.49 31.01
CA PRO A 195 -8.31 14.49 31.01
C PRO A 195 -8.89 15.76 30.37
N GLY A 196 -9.93 15.59 29.52
CA GLY A 196 -10.62 16.69 28.84
C GLY A 196 -9.91 17.23 27.59
N VAL A 197 -8.87 16.56 27.08
CA VAL A 197 -8.36 16.83 25.73
C VAL A 197 -9.30 16.15 24.71
N PRO A 198 -9.95 16.94 23.81
CA PRO A 198 -10.82 16.38 22.79
C PRO A 198 -10.02 15.58 21.75
N VAL A 199 -10.67 14.55 21.19
CA VAL A 199 -10.07 13.72 20.14
C VAL A 199 -11.03 13.67 18.96
N LEU A 200 -10.51 13.89 17.76
CA LEU A 200 -11.25 13.73 16.51
C LEU A 200 -10.63 12.61 15.68
N ALA A 201 -11.40 11.60 15.35
CA ALA A 201 -11.04 10.65 14.31
C ALA A 201 -11.85 10.93 13.03
N THR A 202 -11.19 10.90 11.87
CA THR A 202 -11.84 11.13 10.58
C THR A 202 -11.53 10.00 9.62
N THR A 203 -12.54 9.55 8.87
CA THR A 203 -12.35 8.59 7.79
C THR A 203 -13.40 8.80 6.68
N ALA A 204 -13.05 8.37 5.46
CA ALA A 204 -13.99 8.39 4.34
C ALA A 204 -14.68 7.03 4.12
N THR A 205 -14.15 5.96 4.69
CA THR A 205 -14.52 4.59 4.37
C THR A 205 -14.37 3.71 5.60
N ALA A 206 -15.44 3.60 6.36
CA ALA A 206 -15.54 2.65 7.46
C ALA A 206 -16.93 2.02 7.42
N ASN A 207 -16.99 0.70 7.30
CA ASN A 207 -18.20 -0.05 7.54
C ASN A 207 -18.52 -0.07 9.06
N ALA A 208 -19.66 -0.62 9.45
CA ALA A 208 -20.09 -0.64 10.84
C ALA A 208 -19.04 -1.25 11.78
N ARG A 209 -18.39 -2.35 11.35
CA ARG A 209 -17.35 -3.04 12.14
C ARG A 209 -16.08 -2.18 12.33
N VAL A 210 -15.57 -1.57 11.28
CA VAL A 210 -14.41 -0.67 11.37
C VAL A 210 -14.75 0.57 12.21
N THR A 211 -15.97 1.07 12.10
CA THR A 211 -16.47 2.19 12.91
C THR A 211 -16.48 1.85 14.39
N ALA A 212 -17.00 0.67 14.76
CA ALA A 212 -17.03 0.20 16.14
C ALA A 212 -15.62 0.00 16.71
N ASP A 213 -14.73 -0.67 15.96
CA ASP A 213 -13.34 -0.90 16.37
C ASP A 213 -12.57 0.42 16.57
N VAL A 214 -12.73 1.38 15.66
CA VAL A 214 -12.11 2.71 15.81
C VAL A 214 -12.68 3.45 17.02
N ALA A 215 -14.00 3.40 17.26
CA ALA A 215 -14.62 4.05 18.41
C ALA A 215 -14.10 3.45 19.73
N GLU A 216 -14.01 2.12 19.81
CA GLU A 216 -13.45 1.41 20.97
C GLU A 216 -11.99 1.82 21.24
N GLN A 217 -11.16 1.88 20.20
CA GLN A 217 -9.77 2.30 20.34
C GLN A 217 -9.62 3.80 20.69
N LEU A 218 -10.57 4.64 20.34
CA LEU A 218 -10.61 6.03 20.78
C LEU A 218 -10.97 6.16 22.27
N ALA A 219 -11.72 5.20 22.80
CA ALA A 219 -12.26 5.23 24.19
C ALA A 219 -11.24 4.83 25.25
N VAL A 220 -10.08 4.24 24.89
CA VAL A 220 -9.09 3.72 25.84
C VAL A 220 -8.65 4.82 26.82
N THR A 221 -9.26 4.80 28.01
CA THR A 221 -8.74 5.49 29.21
C THR A 221 -7.98 4.46 30.02
N HIS A 222 -6.74 4.72 30.36
CA HIS A 222 -6.02 3.90 31.32
C HIS A 222 -6.70 4.04 32.68
N ASP A 223 -7.55 3.09 33.07
CA ASP A 223 -8.01 2.94 34.43
C ASP A 223 -7.11 1.89 35.10
N PRO A 224 -6.17 2.29 35.97
CA PRO A 224 -5.25 1.36 36.62
C PRO A 224 -5.97 0.41 37.62
N ALA A 225 -7.29 0.48 37.77
CA ALA A 225 -8.08 -0.36 38.67
C ALA A 225 -8.67 -1.60 37.98
N HIS A 226 -8.47 -1.81 36.66
CA HIS A 226 -9.12 -2.90 35.91
C HIS A 226 -8.17 -3.91 35.27
N ASP A 227 -6.96 -4.10 35.81
CA ASP A 227 -6.08 -5.24 35.50
C ASP A 227 -6.54 -6.51 36.23
N GLY A 228 -7.71 -7.02 35.88
CA GLY A 228 -8.22 -8.24 36.49
C GLY A 228 -9.51 -8.76 35.86
N ASP A 229 -9.35 -9.71 34.96
CA ASP A 229 -10.28 -10.72 34.46
C ASP A 229 -10.79 -10.56 33.00
N PRO A 230 -10.28 -11.36 32.06
CA PRO A 230 -10.77 -11.40 30.68
C PRO A 230 -11.93 -12.38 30.50
N SER A 231 -12.93 -12.38 31.38
CA SER A 231 -14.09 -13.25 31.26
C SER A 231 -15.40 -12.48 31.45
N THR A 232 -15.79 -11.67 30.49
CA THR A 232 -17.21 -11.37 30.28
C THR A 232 -17.49 -11.43 28.78
N ASP A 233 -18.06 -12.56 28.40
CA ASP A 233 -18.76 -12.84 27.16
C ASP A 233 -19.89 -11.80 26.98
N GLY A 234 -19.61 -10.73 26.23
CA GLY A 234 -20.54 -9.66 25.93
C GLY A 234 -20.92 -9.69 24.44
N THR A 235 -21.93 -10.48 24.10
CA THR A 235 -22.67 -10.31 22.85
C THR A 235 -23.31 -8.93 22.83
N SER A 236 -22.61 -7.94 22.30
CA SER A 236 -23.11 -6.59 22.06
C SER A 236 -23.83 -6.57 20.72
N THR A 237 -25.13 -6.69 20.75
CA THR A 237 -26.03 -6.20 19.72
C THR A 237 -25.98 -4.68 19.72
N ASP A 238 -25.62 -4.09 18.57
CA ASP A 238 -25.78 -2.68 18.16
C ASP A 238 -25.94 -1.67 19.30
N GLY A 239 -24.81 -1.24 19.87
CA GLY A 239 -24.77 -0.40 21.07
C GLY A 239 -24.76 1.11 20.78
N THR A 240 -25.43 1.58 19.73
CA THR A 240 -25.59 3.00 19.45
C THR A 240 -26.82 3.54 20.17
N ARG A 241 -26.63 4.53 21.03
CA ARG A 241 -27.76 5.27 21.65
C ARG A 241 -28.49 6.11 20.60
N THR A 242 -29.72 6.47 20.86
CA THR A 242 -30.57 7.31 19.97
C THR A 242 -29.98 8.70 19.68
N ASP A 243 -28.93 9.12 20.40
CA ASP A 243 -28.18 10.38 20.23
C ASP A 243 -26.89 10.23 19.41
N GLY A 244 -26.64 9.08 18.78
CA GLY A 244 -25.40 8.81 18.00
C GLY A 244 -24.16 8.56 18.85
N THR A 245 -24.30 8.39 20.16
CA THR A 245 -23.17 8.17 21.09
C THR A 245 -22.94 6.67 21.25
N SER A 246 -21.70 6.18 21.06
CA SER A 246 -21.33 4.80 21.36
C SER A 246 -21.37 4.52 22.88
N ALA A 247 -21.36 3.23 23.25
CA ALA A 247 -21.44 2.82 24.66
C ALA A 247 -20.34 3.41 25.55
N ASP A 248 -19.19 3.78 24.96
CA ASP A 248 -18.01 4.38 25.58
C ASP A 248 -18.00 5.92 25.62
N GLY A 249 -19.06 6.58 25.12
CA GLY A 249 -19.21 8.04 25.14
C GLY A 249 -18.65 8.76 23.92
N THR A 250 -18.09 8.08 22.92
CA THR A 250 -17.63 8.68 21.65
C THR A 250 -18.83 9.08 20.79
N LEU A 251 -18.87 10.31 20.31
CA LEU A 251 -19.86 10.78 19.33
C LEU A 251 -19.50 10.26 17.94
N VAL A 252 -20.36 9.45 17.34
CA VAL A 252 -20.16 8.90 16.00
C VAL A 252 -21.10 9.61 15.02
N LEU A 253 -20.52 10.33 14.07
CA LEU A 253 -21.24 11.04 13.01
C LEU A 253 -21.01 10.32 11.67
N ARG A 254 -22.04 9.63 11.19
CA ARG A 254 -22.03 8.95 9.89
C ARG A 254 -23.05 9.61 8.98
N GLY A 255 -22.61 9.97 7.79
CA GLY A 255 -23.51 10.52 6.77
C GLY A 255 -23.54 9.71 5.49
N THR A 256 -24.37 10.14 4.57
CA THR A 256 -24.59 9.46 3.31
C THR A 256 -23.30 9.33 2.48
N LEU A 257 -23.12 8.16 1.92
CA LEU A 257 -22.03 7.84 1.02
C LEU A 257 -22.40 8.05 -0.46
N ASP A 258 -23.59 8.56 -0.77
CA ASP A 258 -23.95 8.88 -2.15
C ASP A 258 -23.06 10.00 -2.73
N ARG A 259 -22.64 9.79 -3.97
CA ARG A 259 -21.82 10.72 -4.75
C ARG A 259 -22.54 11.07 -6.05
N PRO A 260 -23.38 12.14 -6.05
CA PRO A 260 -24.24 12.47 -7.19
C PRO A 260 -23.50 12.70 -8.51
N SER A 261 -22.25 13.13 -8.46
CA SER A 261 -21.40 13.36 -9.64
C SER A 261 -20.90 12.08 -10.31
N LEU A 262 -20.82 10.93 -9.59
CA LEU A 262 -20.19 9.72 -10.13
C LEU A 262 -21.14 8.91 -11.02
N ARG A 263 -20.68 8.53 -12.19
CA ARG A 263 -21.32 7.60 -13.12
C ARG A 263 -20.54 6.30 -13.16
N LEU A 264 -21.00 5.32 -12.38
CA LEU A 264 -20.32 4.04 -12.23
C LEU A 264 -20.67 3.10 -13.37
N GLN A 265 -19.66 2.41 -13.89
CA GLN A 265 -19.80 1.41 -14.93
C GLN A 265 -18.83 0.25 -14.73
N VAL A 266 -19.25 -0.96 -15.06
CA VAL A 266 -18.35 -2.14 -15.20
C VAL A 266 -18.43 -2.61 -16.63
N THR A 267 -17.27 -2.73 -17.30
CA THR A 267 -17.17 -3.16 -18.69
C THR A 267 -16.26 -4.37 -18.76
N THR A 268 -16.83 -5.54 -19.05
CA THR A 268 -16.09 -6.77 -19.26
C THR A 268 -15.71 -6.89 -20.74
N LEU A 269 -14.44 -7.03 -21.00
CA LEU A 269 -13.86 -7.16 -22.35
C LEU A 269 -13.13 -8.49 -22.47
N PRO A 270 -13.07 -9.09 -23.69
CA PRO A 270 -12.67 -10.48 -23.86
C PRO A 270 -11.19 -10.75 -23.50
N ASP A 271 -10.31 -9.79 -23.72
CA ASP A 271 -8.87 -9.95 -23.49
C ASP A 271 -8.18 -8.63 -23.14
N VAL A 272 -6.92 -8.70 -22.76
CA VAL A 272 -6.11 -7.55 -22.36
C VAL A 272 -5.91 -6.55 -23.50
N ALA A 273 -5.66 -7.03 -24.73
CA ALA A 273 -5.43 -6.17 -25.88
C ALA A 273 -6.68 -5.33 -26.20
N THR A 274 -7.85 -5.96 -26.18
CA THR A 274 -9.13 -5.28 -26.35
C THR A 274 -9.38 -4.26 -25.23
N ARG A 275 -9.01 -4.58 -23.95
CA ARG A 275 -9.10 -3.64 -22.83
C ARG A 275 -8.22 -2.42 -23.03
N LEU A 276 -6.97 -2.58 -23.47
CA LEU A 276 -6.05 -1.49 -23.71
C LEU A 276 -6.47 -0.62 -24.90
N ALA A 277 -6.90 -1.22 -25.99
CA ALA A 277 -7.42 -0.50 -27.14
C ALA A 277 -8.70 0.29 -26.79
N TRP A 278 -9.62 -0.32 -26.03
CA TRP A 278 -10.82 0.35 -25.50
C TRP A 278 -10.45 1.52 -24.61
N LEU A 279 -9.49 1.34 -23.71
CA LEU A 279 -9.02 2.38 -22.80
C LEU A 279 -8.47 3.59 -23.58
N ALA A 280 -7.58 3.36 -24.54
CA ALA A 280 -7.00 4.43 -25.35
C ALA A 280 -8.05 5.20 -26.16
N ALA A 281 -9.01 4.51 -26.77
CA ALA A 281 -10.10 5.12 -27.49
C ALA A 281 -11.03 5.93 -26.58
N THR A 282 -11.39 5.37 -25.43
CA THR A 282 -12.35 5.96 -24.49
C THR A 282 -11.77 7.17 -23.75
N LEU A 283 -10.50 7.13 -23.34
CA LEU A 283 -9.87 8.27 -22.66
C LEU A 283 -9.86 9.55 -23.49
N ARG A 284 -9.90 9.43 -24.83
CA ARG A 284 -10.03 10.60 -25.74
C ARG A 284 -11.39 11.29 -25.62
N THR A 285 -12.42 10.54 -25.25
CA THR A 285 -13.81 11.05 -25.16
C THR A 285 -14.14 11.60 -23.78
N PHE A 286 -13.37 11.25 -22.74
CA PHE A 286 -13.60 11.75 -21.40
C PHE A 286 -13.19 13.21 -21.26
N GLU A 287 -13.97 13.98 -20.53
CA GLU A 287 -13.66 15.38 -20.24
C GLU A 287 -12.59 15.49 -19.14
N GLY A 288 -11.76 16.53 -19.25
CA GLY A 288 -10.73 16.84 -18.26
C GLY A 288 -9.62 15.80 -18.17
N SER A 289 -8.99 15.74 -17.02
CA SER A 289 -7.95 14.79 -16.67
C SER A 289 -8.44 13.79 -15.62
N GLY A 290 -7.73 12.66 -15.49
CA GLY A 290 -8.15 11.58 -14.59
C GLY A 290 -7.03 10.66 -14.11
N ILE A 291 -7.42 9.56 -13.50
CA ILE A 291 -6.51 8.51 -13.01
C ILE A 291 -6.89 7.18 -13.63
N VAL A 292 -5.89 6.43 -14.07
CA VAL A 292 -6.01 5.04 -14.49
C VAL A 292 -5.31 4.17 -13.45
N TYR A 293 -6.07 3.42 -12.64
CA TYR A 293 -5.50 2.53 -11.65
C TYR A 293 -5.18 1.16 -12.24
N CYS A 294 -4.02 0.63 -11.89
CA CYS A 294 -3.58 -0.73 -12.22
C CYS A 294 -3.18 -1.47 -10.94
N LEU A 295 -3.26 -2.81 -10.97
CA LEU A 295 -2.98 -3.65 -9.80
C LEU A 295 -1.48 -3.81 -9.53
N THR A 296 -0.64 -3.81 -10.57
CA THR A 296 0.81 -4.07 -10.46
C THR A 296 1.64 -2.95 -11.09
N VAL A 297 2.92 -2.86 -10.71
CA VAL A 297 3.87 -1.91 -11.31
C VAL A 297 4.08 -2.21 -12.79
N ALA A 298 4.23 -3.49 -13.16
CA ALA A 298 4.37 -3.88 -14.56
C ALA A 298 3.15 -3.49 -15.41
N ALA A 299 1.93 -3.63 -14.85
CA ALA A 299 0.72 -3.17 -15.55
C ALA A 299 0.72 -1.65 -15.76
N VAL A 300 1.17 -0.85 -14.77
CA VAL A 300 1.33 0.60 -14.93
C VAL A 300 2.28 0.94 -16.07
N GLU A 301 3.42 0.27 -16.15
CA GLU A 301 4.42 0.49 -17.21
C GLU A 301 3.85 0.17 -18.59
N GLN A 302 3.20 -1.00 -18.75
CA GLN A 302 2.63 -1.44 -20.01
C GLN A 302 1.44 -0.58 -20.46
N VAL A 303 0.53 -0.23 -19.55
CA VAL A 303 -0.59 0.68 -19.84
C VAL A 303 -0.08 2.06 -20.22
N THR A 304 0.93 2.60 -19.51
CA THR A 304 1.53 3.90 -19.83
C THR A 304 2.17 3.88 -21.21
N ALA A 305 2.94 2.84 -21.54
CA ALA A 305 3.58 2.69 -22.85
C ALA A 305 2.53 2.63 -23.98
N HIS A 306 1.48 1.82 -23.80
CA HIS A 306 0.38 1.72 -24.77
C HIS A 306 -0.35 3.05 -24.98
N LEU A 307 -0.72 3.76 -23.91
CA LEU A 307 -1.42 5.03 -24.01
C LEU A 307 -0.56 6.12 -24.66
N ARG A 308 0.75 6.15 -24.39
CA ARG A 308 1.69 7.05 -25.06
C ARG A 308 1.85 6.72 -26.53
N ALA A 309 1.97 5.44 -26.90
CA ALA A 309 1.98 5.00 -28.29
C ALA A 309 0.69 5.37 -29.03
N ALA A 310 -0.43 5.37 -28.33
CA ALA A 310 -1.70 5.89 -28.84
C ALA A 310 -1.78 7.43 -28.88
N GLY A 311 -0.73 8.18 -28.54
CA GLY A 311 -0.68 9.64 -28.59
C GLY A 311 -1.39 10.37 -27.43
N LEU A 312 -1.56 9.71 -26.28
CA LEU A 312 -2.09 10.32 -25.07
C LEU A 312 -0.94 10.75 -24.14
N ASP A 313 -1.00 11.98 -23.63
CA ASP A 313 -0.02 12.43 -22.63
C ASP A 313 -0.40 11.90 -21.25
N VAL A 314 0.32 10.89 -20.79
CA VAL A 314 0.11 10.23 -19.50
C VAL A 314 1.44 10.03 -18.78
N ARG A 315 1.39 9.97 -17.44
CA ARG A 315 2.54 9.70 -16.58
C ARG A 315 2.32 8.44 -15.76
N ALA A 316 3.38 7.63 -15.60
CA ALA A 316 3.38 6.53 -14.65
C ALA A 316 3.58 7.05 -13.21
N TYR A 317 2.88 6.43 -12.23
CA TYR A 317 2.98 6.77 -10.83
C TYR A 317 2.89 5.50 -9.97
N THR A 318 4.03 5.10 -9.39
CA THR A 318 4.12 3.89 -8.56
C THR A 318 4.92 4.17 -7.28
N GLY A 319 4.94 3.21 -6.36
CA GLY A 319 5.81 3.28 -5.17
C GLY A 319 7.31 3.27 -5.50
N GLN A 320 7.68 2.82 -6.71
CA GLN A 320 9.07 2.77 -7.18
C GLN A 320 9.48 4.04 -7.97
N THR A 321 8.54 4.88 -8.35
CA THR A 321 8.81 6.16 -9.02
C THR A 321 9.57 7.08 -8.07
N ASP A 322 10.60 7.77 -8.57
CA ASP A 322 11.39 8.73 -7.80
C ASP A 322 10.49 9.79 -7.13
N PRO A 323 10.76 10.20 -5.89
CA PRO A 323 9.94 11.18 -5.18
C PRO A 323 9.77 12.51 -5.94
N THR A 324 10.82 13.01 -6.59
CA THR A 324 10.76 14.25 -7.38
C THR A 324 9.91 14.08 -8.64
N GLU A 325 10.01 12.93 -9.30
CA GLU A 325 9.16 12.62 -10.46
C GLU A 325 7.69 12.47 -10.05
N ARG A 326 7.41 11.90 -8.86
CA ARG A 326 6.04 11.85 -8.33
C ARG A 326 5.46 13.25 -8.10
N GLU A 327 6.24 14.16 -7.50
CA GLU A 327 5.82 15.55 -7.30
C GLU A 327 5.54 16.27 -8.62
N HIS A 328 6.37 16.07 -9.63
CA HIS A 328 6.13 16.63 -10.96
C HIS A 328 4.87 16.04 -11.61
N ALA A 329 4.66 14.73 -11.52
CA ALA A 329 3.47 14.07 -12.06
C ALA A 329 2.17 14.56 -11.39
N GLU A 330 2.19 14.73 -10.07
CA GLU A 330 1.08 15.32 -9.30
C GLU A 330 0.79 16.77 -9.74
N ALA A 331 1.84 17.60 -9.89
CA ALA A 331 1.71 18.97 -10.35
C ALA A 331 1.20 19.06 -11.81
N ASP A 332 1.64 18.15 -12.68
CA ASP A 332 1.17 18.06 -14.06
C ASP A 332 -0.33 17.70 -14.14
N LEU A 333 -0.78 16.76 -13.30
CA LEU A 333 -2.20 16.39 -13.26
C LEU A 333 -3.04 17.51 -12.65
N LEU A 334 -2.60 18.17 -11.57
CA LEU A 334 -3.27 19.31 -10.96
C LEU A 334 -3.49 20.46 -11.94
N ALA A 335 -2.49 20.74 -12.78
CA ALA A 335 -2.53 21.79 -13.77
C ALA A 335 -3.20 21.37 -15.10
N ASN A 336 -3.79 20.19 -15.19
CA ASN A 336 -4.37 19.61 -16.41
C ASN A 336 -3.37 19.53 -17.59
N ARG A 337 -2.06 19.42 -17.33
CA ARG A 337 -1.02 19.27 -18.37
C ARG A 337 -0.93 17.87 -18.93
N VAL A 338 -1.44 16.89 -18.22
CA VAL A 338 -1.52 15.49 -18.66
C VAL A 338 -2.94 14.99 -18.67
N LYS A 339 -3.25 14.05 -19.56
CA LYS A 339 -4.59 13.44 -19.64
C LYS A 339 -4.88 12.54 -18.44
N ALA A 340 -3.89 11.78 -18.00
CA ALA A 340 -4.05 10.93 -16.83
C ALA A 340 -2.72 10.59 -16.15
N LEU A 341 -2.79 10.27 -14.85
CA LEU A 341 -1.80 9.44 -14.20
C LEU A 341 -2.22 7.98 -14.30
N VAL A 342 -1.30 7.12 -14.75
CA VAL A 342 -1.45 5.67 -14.69
C VAL A 342 -0.74 5.21 -13.41
N ALA A 343 -1.50 4.68 -12.45
CA ALA A 343 -1.00 4.53 -11.10
C ALA A 343 -1.35 3.18 -10.46
N THR A 344 -0.51 2.72 -9.53
CA THR A 344 -0.92 1.72 -8.54
C THR A 344 -1.66 2.42 -7.39
N SER A 345 -2.07 1.64 -6.37
CA SER A 345 -2.55 2.19 -5.09
C SER A 345 -1.55 3.12 -4.38
N ALA A 346 -0.31 3.26 -4.88
CA ALA A 346 0.66 4.24 -4.41
C ALA A 346 0.19 5.70 -4.61
N LEU A 347 -0.63 5.99 -5.66
CA LEU A 347 -1.43 7.21 -5.73
C LEU A 347 -2.63 7.03 -4.81
N GLY A 348 -2.30 6.89 -3.55
CA GLY A 348 -3.20 6.53 -2.48
C GLY A 348 -3.97 7.72 -1.91
N MET A 349 -4.43 7.56 -0.66
CA MET A 349 -5.15 8.59 0.10
C MET A 349 -4.42 9.95 0.04
N GLY A 350 -5.15 11.05 0.16
CA GLY A 350 -4.57 12.39 0.29
C GLY A 350 -4.29 13.18 -0.98
N TYR A 351 -4.29 12.57 -2.17
CA TYR A 351 -4.24 13.35 -3.41
C TYR A 351 -5.62 13.96 -3.70
N ASP A 352 -5.69 15.26 -3.76
CA ASP A 352 -6.93 16.02 -4.01
C ASP A 352 -6.83 16.87 -5.28
N LYS A 353 -7.69 16.57 -6.24
CA LYS A 353 -7.91 17.37 -7.45
C LYS A 353 -9.42 17.56 -7.62
N PRO A 354 -9.94 18.76 -7.33
CA PRO A 354 -11.38 19.02 -7.33
C PRO A 354 -12.06 18.74 -8.66
N ASP A 355 -11.42 19.03 -9.79
CA ASP A 355 -11.92 18.92 -11.16
C ASP A 355 -11.51 17.60 -11.85
N LEU A 356 -11.24 16.52 -11.09
CA LEU A 356 -10.93 15.21 -11.67
C LEU A 356 -12.14 14.64 -12.40
N GLY A 357 -12.04 14.51 -13.72
CA GLY A 357 -13.17 14.17 -14.61
C GLY A 357 -13.47 12.68 -14.71
N PHE A 358 -12.47 11.82 -14.49
CA PHE A 358 -12.65 10.36 -14.57
C PHE A 358 -11.70 9.56 -13.70
N VAL A 359 -12.14 8.33 -13.41
CA VAL A 359 -11.29 7.27 -12.85
C VAL A 359 -11.56 5.97 -13.60
N VAL A 360 -10.51 5.32 -14.09
CA VAL A 360 -10.61 4.00 -14.74
C VAL A 360 -9.75 3.01 -13.98
N HIS A 361 -10.27 1.80 -13.74
CA HIS A 361 -9.51 0.68 -13.19
C HIS A 361 -9.22 -0.35 -14.27
N VAL A 362 -7.96 -0.67 -14.50
CA VAL A 362 -7.49 -1.79 -15.30
C VAL A 362 -7.11 -2.92 -14.34
N GLY A 363 -8.07 -3.80 -14.11
CA GLY A 363 -8.10 -4.75 -13.00
C GLY A 363 -8.85 -4.21 -11.78
N ALA A 364 -9.60 -5.07 -11.12
CA ALA A 364 -10.41 -4.71 -9.96
C ALA A 364 -9.57 -4.68 -8.67
N PRO A 365 -9.73 -3.68 -7.79
CA PRO A 365 -9.19 -3.75 -6.44
C PRO A 365 -9.84 -4.89 -5.66
N SER A 366 -9.17 -5.35 -4.59
CA SER A 366 -9.60 -6.54 -3.82
C SER A 366 -10.81 -6.34 -2.92
N SER A 367 -11.31 -5.10 -2.79
CA SER A 367 -12.48 -4.80 -1.94
C SER A 367 -13.29 -3.63 -2.47
N PRO A 368 -14.63 -3.61 -2.19
CA PRO A 368 -15.49 -2.46 -2.49
C PRO A 368 -15.07 -1.19 -1.74
N ILE A 369 -14.47 -1.33 -0.57
CA ILE A 369 -13.97 -0.21 0.24
C ILE A 369 -12.82 0.48 -0.48
N ALA A 370 -11.80 -0.28 -0.90
CA ALA A 370 -10.67 0.26 -1.68
C ALA A 370 -11.14 0.87 -3.00
N TYR A 371 -12.09 0.21 -3.67
CA TYR A 371 -12.70 0.74 -4.89
C TYR A 371 -13.40 2.08 -4.65
N TYR A 372 -14.27 2.16 -3.63
CA TYR A 372 -15.00 3.39 -3.29
C TYR A 372 -14.07 4.56 -2.94
N GLN A 373 -12.97 4.30 -2.23
CA GLN A 373 -11.95 5.32 -1.94
C GLN A 373 -11.28 5.87 -3.20
N GLN A 374 -10.93 4.99 -4.14
CA GLN A 374 -10.25 5.36 -5.37
C GLN A 374 -11.20 6.14 -6.31
N VAL A 375 -12.43 5.67 -6.50
CA VAL A 375 -13.42 6.37 -7.33
C VAL A 375 -13.89 7.68 -6.70
N GLY A 376 -13.91 7.75 -5.37
CA GLY A 376 -14.24 8.95 -4.61
C GLY A 376 -13.32 10.15 -4.82
N ARG A 377 -12.23 10.01 -5.57
CA ARG A 377 -11.33 11.10 -5.97
C ARG A 377 -11.94 11.95 -7.07
N ALA A 378 -12.70 11.34 -7.98
CA ALA A 378 -13.35 12.04 -9.08
C ALA A 378 -14.62 12.78 -8.64
N GLY A 379 -15.01 13.77 -9.40
CA GLY A 379 -16.29 14.43 -9.27
C GLY A 379 -16.49 15.24 -7.98
N ARG A 380 -15.44 15.82 -7.41
CA ARG A 380 -15.57 16.62 -6.17
C ARG A 380 -16.17 18.00 -6.43
N ALA A 381 -15.69 18.68 -7.47
CA ALA A 381 -16.19 19.99 -7.90
C ALA A 381 -16.73 19.98 -9.33
N THR A 382 -16.97 18.81 -9.92
CA THR A 382 -17.58 18.66 -11.24
C THR A 382 -18.98 18.09 -11.10
N ALA A 383 -19.89 18.49 -11.98
CA ALA A 383 -21.26 17.96 -12.01
C ALA A 383 -21.30 16.49 -12.44
N ARG A 384 -20.26 16.02 -13.15
CA ARG A 384 -20.14 14.67 -13.68
C ARG A 384 -18.70 14.20 -13.63
N ALA A 385 -18.51 12.93 -13.29
CA ALA A 385 -17.25 12.20 -13.46
C ALA A 385 -17.55 10.76 -13.88
N ASP A 386 -16.85 10.29 -14.91
CA ASP A 386 -17.01 8.94 -15.43
C ASP A 386 -16.08 7.96 -14.71
N VAL A 387 -16.65 6.88 -14.18
CA VAL A 387 -15.92 5.88 -13.42
C VAL A 387 -16.13 4.52 -14.05
N VAL A 388 -15.06 3.93 -14.56
CA VAL A 388 -15.13 2.64 -15.27
C VAL A 388 -14.22 1.61 -14.61
N LEU A 389 -14.78 0.45 -14.34
CA LEU A 389 -14.04 -0.74 -13.93
C LEU A 389 -13.92 -1.70 -15.12
N LEU A 390 -12.69 -2.04 -15.50
CA LEU A 390 -12.32 -3.05 -16.48
C LEU A 390 -11.73 -4.27 -15.76
N PRO A 391 -12.55 -5.23 -15.30
CA PRO A 391 -12.05 -6.40 -14.58
C PRO A 391 -11.14 -7.27 -15.45
N GLY A 392 -10.15 -7.90 -14.80
CA GLY A 392 -9.21 -8.82 -15.40
C GLY A 392 -9.46 -10.26 -14.99
N HIS A 393 -9.18 -11.22 -15.87
CA HIS A 393 -9.23 -12.64 -15.51
C HIS A 393 -8.23 -13.02 -14.41
N ASP A 394 -7.12 -12.27 -14.30
CA ASP A 394 -6.04 -12.53 -13.36
C ASP A 394 -6.20 -11.81 -12.03
N ASP A 395 -7.24 -10.99 -11.84
CA ASP A 395 -7.41 -10.16 -10.66
C ASP A 395 -7.40 -10.98 -9.37
N GLN A 396 -8.12 -12.12 -9.35
CA GLN A 396 -8.17 -13.00 -8.18
C GLN A 396 -6.80 -13.59 -7.82
N ALA A 397 -6.03 -14.02 -8.81
CA ALA A 397 -4.68 -14.55 -8.59
C ALA A 397 -3.74 -13.48 -8.03
N ILE A 398 -3.89 -12.23 -8.47
CA ILE A 398 -3.13 -11.09 -7.94
C ILE A 398 -3.55 -10.82 -6.49
N TRP A 399 -4.84 -10.84 -6.17
CA TRP A 399 -5.34 -10.66 -4.80
C TRP A 399 -4.85 -11.77 -3.85
N GLU A 400 -4.86 -13.03 -4.30
CA GLU A 400 -4.35 -14.17 -3.54
C GLU A 400 -2.86 -14.03 -3.26
N TRP A 401 -2.09 -13.56 -4.25
CA TRP A 401 -0.67 -13.28 -4.07
C TRP A 401 -0.44 -12.21 -3.00
N PHE A 402 -1.16 -11.09 -3.04
CA PHE A 402 -1.08 -10.06 -2.01
C PHE A 402 -1.54 -10.58 -0.63
N ALA A 403 -2.58 -11.40 -0.57
CA ALA A 403 -3.07 -11.99 0.66
C ALA A 403 -2.05 -12.98 1.28
N SER A 404 -1.26 -13.68 0.46
CA SER A 404 -0.20 -14.58 0.93
C SER A 404 0.94 -13.86 1.66
N THR A 405 1.05 -12.53 1.51
CA THR A 405 1.99 -11.68 2.25
C THR A 405 1.49 -11.24 3.64
N ALA A 406 0.41 -11.83 4.15
CA ALA A 406 -0.16 -11.59 5.47
C ALA A 406 0.85 -11.85 6.62
N PHE A 407 0.42 -11.60 7.86
CA PHE A 407 1.28 -11.78 9.03
C PHE A 407 1.93 -13.17 9.04
N PRO A 408 3.23 -13.28 9.38
CA PRO A 408 3.97 -14.54 9.33
C PRO A 408 3.41 -15.62 10.27
N PRO A 409 3.60 -16.91 9.97
CA PRO A 409 3.18 -18.00 10.83
C PRO A 409 3.96 -18.02 12.15
N GLU A 410 3.38 -18.64 13.15
CA GLU A 410 3.85 -18.64 14.55
C GLU A 410 5.31 -19.08 14.71
N ASP A 411 5.74 -20.11 13.98
CA ASP A 411 7.12 -20.62 14.02
C ASP A 411 8.16 -19.56 13.66
N GLN A 412 7.87 -18.74 12.67
CA GLN A 412 8.76 -17.65 12.25
C GLN A 412 8.78 -16.48 13.24
N VAL A 413 7.63 -16.17 13.84
CA VAL A 413 7.55 -15.15 14.91
C VAL A 413 8.35 -15.61 16.12
N ARG A 414 8.15 -16.84 16.58
CA ARG A 414 8.90 -17.42 17.72
C ARG A 414 10.41 -17.50 17.45
N ALA A 415 10.82 -17.86 16.23
CA ALA A 415 12.22 -17.84 15.84
C ALA A 415 12.83 -16.44 15.92
N THR A 416 12.06 -15.40 15.53
CA THR A 416 12.50 -14.01 15.63
C THR A 416 12.68 -13.55 17.08
N LEU A 417 11.72 -13.86 17.95
CA LEU A 417 11.80 -13.54 19.38
C LEU A 417 12.97 -14.27 20.03
N ALA A 418 13.13 -15.58 19.78
CA ALA A 418 14.25 -16.36 20.29
C ALA A 418 15.61 -15.82 19.84
N ALA A 419 15.73 -15.34 18.59
CA ALA A 419 16.96 -14.72 18.10
C ALA A 419 17.29 -13.42 18.86
N LEU A 420 16.29 -12.58 19.12
CA LEU A 420 16.45 -11.34 19.91
C LEU A 420 16.80 -11.65 21.38
N ASP A 421 16.17 -12.65 21.98
CA ASP A 421 16.46 -13.06 23.35
C ASP A 421 17.91 -13.60 23.51
N ALA A 422 18.39 -14.36 22.52
CA ALA A 422 19.71 -14.97 22.55
C ALA A 422 20.86 -14.00 22.24
N HIS A 423 20.62 -13.02 21.36
CA HIS A 423 21.66 -12.17 20.79
C HIS A 423 21.54 -10.69 21.17
N GLY A 424 20.49 -10.30 21.91
CA GLY A 424 20.23 -8.91 22.28
C GLY A 424 19.81 -8.05 21.06
N THR A 425 20.29 -6.84 20.97
CA THR A 425 19.93 -5.90 19.90
C THR A 425 20.45 -6.38 18.54
N LEU A 426 19.54 -6.65 17.60
CA LEU A 426 19.85 -7.03 16.21
C LEU A 426 19.28 -6.03 15.22
N SER A 427 20.05 -5.67 14.20
CA SER A 427 19.53 -4.97 13.03
C SER A 427 18.58 -5.88 12.24
N THR A 428 17.69 -5.30 11.40
CA THR A 428 16.84 -6.11 10.51
C THR A 428 17.67 -7.05 9.64
N ALA A 429 18.83 -6.58 9.13
CA ALA A 429 19.75 -7.42 8.37
C ALA A 429 20.40 -8.54 9.23
N GLY A 430 20.63 -8.29 10.51
CA GLY A 430 21.07 -9.32 11.46
C GLY A 430 19.99 -10.37 11.67
N LEU A 431 18.73 -9.97 11.85
CA LEU A 431 17.60 -10.89 12.01
C LEU A 431 17.35 -11.75 10.76
N GLU A 432 17.57 -11.22 9.55
CA GLU A 432 17.48 -11.99 8.30
C GLU A 432 18.37 -13.25 8.29
N THR A 433 19.39 -13.32 9.12
CA THR A 433 20.26 -14.52 9.23
C THR A 433 19.63 -15.64 10.05
N PHE A 434 18.69 -15.32 10.95
CA PHE A 434 18.05 -16.27 11.85
C PHE A 434 16.65 -16.71 11.37
N VAL A 435 15.96 -15.87 10.57
CA VAL A 435 14.57 -16.11 10.17
C VAL A 435 14.40 -16.10 8.67
N SER A 436 13.59 -17.04 8.16
CA SER A 436 13.32 -17.20 6.74
C SER A 436 12.17 -16.29 6.26
N LEU A 437 12.36 -14.98 6.38
CA LEU A 437 11.40 -13.96 5.93
C LEU A 437 12.06 -12.97 4.98
N ARG A 438 11.33 -12.54 3.97
CA ARG A 438 11.73 -11.37 3.14
C ARG A 438 11.76 -10.13 4.04
N ARG A 439 12.69 -9.21 3.77
CA ARG A 439 12.92 -8.01 4.59
C ARG A 439 11.63 -7.20 4.87
N SER A 440 10.84 -6.92 3.85
CA SER A 440 9.60 -6.14 4.01
C SER A 440 8.59 -6.84 4.94
N ARG A 441 8.50 -8.18 4.85
CA ARG A 441 7.62 -8.99 5.71
C ARG A 441 8.14 -9.06 7.14
N LEU A 442 9.46 -9.19 7.31
CA LEU A 442 10.12 -9.13 8.62
C LEU A 442 9.91 -7.77 9.28
N GLU A 443 10.10 -6.67 8.56
CA GLU A 443 9.88 -5.32 9.08
C GLU A 443 8.41 -5.08 9.46
N GLY A 444 7.47 -5.56 8.64
CA GLY A 444 6.03 -5.51 8.97
C GLY A 444 5.70 -6.26 10.25
N MET A 445 6.23 -7.49 10.40
CA MET A 445 6.06 -8.30 11.60
C MET A 445 6.66 -7.62 12.84
N LEU A 446 7.89 -7.12 12.75
CA LEU A 446 8.56 -6.43 13.85
C LEU A 446 7.79 -5.19 14.32
N LYS A 447 7.17 -4.44 13.41
CA LYS A 447 6.30 -3.31 13.75
C LYS A 447 5.05 -3.75 14.54
N VAL A 448 4.44 -4.86 14.15
CA VAL A 448 3.30 -5.43 14.92
C VAL A 448 3.75 -5.86 16.30
N LEU A 449 4.84 -6.61 16.40
CA LEU A 449 5.39 -7.06 17.67
C LEU A 449 5.87 -5.90 18.59
N ASP A 450 6.34 -4.79 18.01
CA ASP A 450 6.72 -3.59 18.76
C ASP A 450 5.48 -2.90 19.37
N VAL A 451 4.37 -2.90 18.65
CA VAL A 451 3.09 -2.39 19.17
C VAL A 451 2.49 -3.32 20.21
N ASP A 452 2.59 -4.63 19.98
CA ASP A 452 2.13 -5.64 20.95
C ASP A 452 3.05 -5.71 22.20
N GLY A 453 4.16 -4.96 22.22
CA GLY A 453 5.08 -4.88 23.36
C GLY A 453 6.06 -6.03 23.48
N ALA A 454 6.09 -6.99 22.55
CA ALA A 454 7.00 -8.13 22.57
C ALA A 454 8.44 -7.77 22.19
N VAL A 455 8.60 -6.81 21.29
CA VAL A 455 9.90 -6.25 20.90
C VAL A 455 9.89 -4.73 21.01
N ARG A 456 11.07 -4.12 21.00
CA ARG A 456 11.20 -2.66 21.00
C ARG A 456 12.21 -2.24 19.96
N ARG A 457 11.87 -1.23 19.17
CA ARG A 457 12.81 -0.57 18.28
C ARG A 457 13.73 0.35 19.08
N VAL A 458 15.04 0.16 18.91
CA VAL A 458 16.10 0.94 19.59
C VAL A 458 17.10 1.48 18.57
N ARG A 459 18.03 2.32 19.02
CA ARG A 459 19.13 2.78 18.19
C ARG A 459 20.02 1.57 17.79
N GLY A 460 20.08 1.27 16.50
CA GLY A 460 20.87 0.16 15.96
C GLY A 460 20.06 -1.08 15.58
N GLY A 461 18.79 -1.19 15.98
CA GLY A 461 17.99 -2.37 15.63
C GLY A 461 16.74 -2.57 16.47
N TRP A 462 16.53 -3.82 16.82
CA TRP A 462 15.39 -4.32 17.59
C TRP A 462 15.90 -5.13 18.78
N GLU A 463 15.19 -5.09 19.87
CA GLU A 463 15.46 -5.91 21.07
C GLU A 463 14.18 -6.54 21.58
N SER A 464 14.29 -7.69 22.26
CA SER A 464 13.18 -8.29 23.00
C SER A 464 12.92 -7.46 24.26
N THR A 465 11.65 -7.29 24.60
CA THR A 465 11.25 -6.64 25.86
C THR A 465 11.23 -7.62 27.03
N GLY A 466 11.28 -8.93 26.75
CA GLY A 466 11.09 -9.99 27.74
C GLY A 466 9.63 -10.13 28.22
N GLN A 467 8.70 -9.35 27.69
CA GLN A 467 7.27 -9.48 28.00
C GLN A 467 6.71 -10.77 27.38
N PRO A 468 5.85 -11.51 28.12
CA PRO A 468 5.16 -12.65 27.55
C PRO A 468 4.35 -12.25 26.33
N TRP A 469 4.52 -12.98 25.22
CA TRP A 469 3.75 -12.77 24.00
C TRP A 469 3.14 -14.10 23.52
N ALA A 470 1.87 -14.05 23.16
CA ALA A 470 1.14 -15.19 22.61
C ALA A 470 0.73 -14.92 21.16
N TYR A 471 0.87 -15.93 20.31
CA TYR A 471 0.40 -15.83 18.92
C TYR A 471 -1.11 -15.92 18.86
N ASP A 472 -1.76 -14.83 18.49
CA ASP A 472 -3.22 -14.78 18.32
C ASP A 472 -3.64 -15.32 16.93
N GLY A 473 -3.58 -16.64 16.78
CA GLY A 473 -3.95 -17.32 15.55
C GLY A 473 -5.39 -17.10 15.13
N GLU A 474 -6.30 -16.96 16.10
CA GLU A 474 -7.72 -16.70 15.82
C GLU A 474 -7.94 -15.31 15.23
N ARG A 475 -7.26 -14.29 15.75
CA ARG A 475 -7.30 -12.94 15.20
C ARG A 475 -6.81 -12.93 13.75
N TYR A 476 -5.66 -13.53 13.45
CA TYR A 476 -5.14 -13.58 12.09
C TYR A 476 -6.02 -14.38 11.13
N ALA A 477 -6.64 -15.47 11.61
CA ALA A 477 -7.62 -16.24 10.86
C ALA A 477 -8.88 -15.40 10.54
N ARG A 478 -9.40 -14.66 11.53
CA ARG A 478 -10.55 -13.75 11.36
C ARG A 478 -10.24 -12.65 10.32
N VAL A 479 -9.07 -11.99 10.40
CA VAL A 479 -8.65 -10.96 9.43
C VAL A 479 -8.57 -11.54 8.03
N THR A 480 -7.99 -12.73 7.88
CA THR A 480 -7.89 -13.42 6.59
C THR A 480 -9.28 -13.76 6.03
N ALA A 481 -10.19 -14.25 6.86
CA ALA A 481 -11.56 -14.57 6.46
C ALA A 481 -12.33 -13.30 6.02
N ALA A 482 -12.15 -12.18 6.73
CA ALA A 482 -12.75 -10.90 6.37
C ALA A 482 -12.24 -10.39 4.99
N ARG A 483 -10.95 -10.44 4.74
CA ARG A 483 -10.38 -10.07 3.42
C ARG A 483 -10.94 -10.94 2.29
N ARG A 484 -11.07 -12.24 2.52
CA ARG A 484 -11.71 -13.14 1.54
C ARG A 484 -13.20 -12.82 1.32
N ALA A 485 -13.90 -12.39 2.36
CA ALA A 485 -15.29 -11.94 2.23
C ALA A 485 -15.37 -10.65 1.37
N GLU A 486 -14.50 -9.68 1.61
CA GLU A 486 -14.42 -8.46 0.79
C GLU A 486 -14.10 -8.75 -0.67
N GLN A 487 -13.17 -9.68 -0.96
CA GLN A 487 -12.88 -10.13 -2.32
C GLN A 487 -14.13 -10.73 -3.00
N ARG A 488 -14.90 -11.56 -2.29
CA ARG A 488 -16.18 -12.09 -2.81
C ARG A 488 -17.18 -10.96 -3.09
N THR A 489 -17.34 -10.03 -2.15
CA THR A 489 -18.21 -8.87 -2.34
C THR A 489 -17.79 -8.02 -3.55
N MET A 490 -16.48 -7.93 -3.84
CA MET A 490 -16.01 -7.22 -5.05
C MET A 490 -16.37 -7.98 -6.34
N LEU A 491 -16.36 -9.31 -6.33
CA LEU A 491 -16.86 -10.12 -7.46
C LEU A 491 -18.38 -9.97 -7.63
N ASP A 492 -19.12 -9.95 -6.52
CA ASP A 492 -20.58 -9.72 -6.54
C ASP A 492 -20.90 -8.31 -7.08
N TYR A 493 -20.11 -7.30 -6.74
CA TYR A 493 -20.21 -5.96 -7.33
C TYR A 493 -20.03 -5.96 -8.85
N GLN A 494 -19.07 -6.73 -9.35
CA GLN A 494 -18.84 -6.84 -10.80
C GLN A 494 -20.03 -7.50 -11.50
N ALA A 495 -20.62 -8.52 -10.87
CA ALA A 495 -21.71 -9.31 -11.41
C ALA A 495 -23.10 -8.69 -11.21
N THR A 496 -23.26 -7.71 -10.30
CA THR A 496 -24.58 -7.20 -9.92
C THR A 496 -25.39 -6.68 -11.11
N GLU A 497 -26.65 -7.01 -11.17
CA GLU A 497 -27.64 -6.45 -12.08
C GLU A 497 -28.36 -5.24 -11.49
N GLY A 498 -28.18 -4.99 -10.18
CA GLY A 498 -28.72 -3.88 -9.45
C GLY A 498 -27.95 -2.56 -9.63
N CYS A 499 -28.40 -1.52 -8.94
CA CYS A 499 -27.73 -0.22 -8.95
C CYS A 499 -26.33 -0.30 -8.35
N ARG A 500 -25.30 0.09 -9.10
CA ARG A 500 -23.88 0.06 -8.69
C ARG A 500 -23.63 0.89 -7.43
N MET A 501 -24.19 2.09 -7.35
CA MET A 501 -24.00 2.96 -6.19
C MET A 501 -24.73 2.42 -4.95
N ALA A 502 -25.95 1.87 -5.12
CA ALA A 502 -26.66 1.22 -4.02
C ALA A 502 -25.86 0.03 -3.46
N PHE A 503 -25.26 -0.77 -4.33
CA PHE A 503 -24.40 -1.88 -3.92
C PHE A 503 -23.22 -1.40 -3.08
N LEU A 504 -22.50 -0.37 -3.53
CA LEU A 504 -21.36 0.17 -2.78
C LEU A 504 -21.79 0.77 -1.44
N ARG A 505 -22.89 1.50 -1.40
CA ARG A 505 -23.45 2.06 -0.17
C ARG A 505 -23.84 0.95 0.83
N ALA A 506 -24.47 -0.12 0.36
CA ALA A 506 -24.80 -1.28 1.19
C ALA A 506 -23.54 -2.00 1.70
N ALA A 507 -22.53 -2.21 0.85
CA ALA A 507 -21.26 -2.85 1.23
C ALA A 507 -20.44 -2.03 2.25
N LEU A 508 -20.73 -0.74 2.37
CA LEU A 508 -20.11 0.20 3.33
C LEU A 508 -21.02 0.49 4.53
N ASP A 509 -22.13 -0.23 4.68
CA ASP A 509 -23.12 -0.06 5.75
C ASP A 509 -23.60 1.42 5.87
N ASP A 510 -23.93 2.06 4.72
CA ASP A 510 -24.42 3.43 4.69
C ASP A 510 -25.77 3.53 5.42
N PRO A 511 -25.86 4.28 6.55
CA PRO A 511 -27.09 4.34 7.35
C PRO A 511 -28.24 5.03 6.64
N ASP A 512 -27.92 5.88 5.64
CA ASP A 512 -28.90 6.68 4.89
C ASP A 512 -29.32 6.02 3.56
N LEU A 513 -29.09 4.71 3.39
CA LEU A 513 -29.51 3.99 2.20
C LEU A 513 -30.96 3.51 2.32
N PRO A 514 -31.92 4.13 1.63
CA PRO A 514 -33.32 3.67 1.67
C PRO A 514 -33.49 2.33 0.91
N ASP A 515 -34.43 1.52 1.34
CA ASP A 515 -34.81 0.30 0.65
C ASP A 515 -35.20 0.58 -0.80
N GLY A 516 -34.67 -0.20 -1.75
CA GLY A 516 -34.98 -0.06 -3.15
C GLY A 516 -34.41 1.19 -3.83
N TRP A 517 -33.56 1.98 -3.15
CA TRP A 517 -32.97 3.17 -3.72
C TRP A 517 -32.11 2.88 -4.94
N ARG A 518 -32.17 3.78 -5.94
CA ARG A 518 -31.38 3.73 -7.17
C ARG A 518 -30.75 5.09 -7.43
N CYS A 519 -29.54 5.09 -7.98
CA CYS A 519 -28.82 6.34 -8.27
C CYS A 519 -29.24 7.02 -9.58
N ASP A 520 -29.94 6.34 -10.48
CA ASP A 520 -30.41 6.77 -11.80
C ASP A 520 -29.33 7.30 -12.76
N ARG A 521 -28.06 6.97 -12.51
CA ARG A 521 -26.91 7.49 -13.27
C ARG A 521 -25.82 6.45 -13.58
N CYS A 522 -25.81 5.28 -12.96
CA CYS A 522 -24.89 4.20 -13.31
C CYS A 522 -25.37 3.40 -14.53
N ASP A 523 -24.50 2.61 -15.12
CA ASP A 523 -24.80 1.74 -16.27
C ASP A 523 -26.05 0.87 -16.08
N ARG A 524 -26.25 0.32 -14.88
CA ARG A 524 -27.41 -0.52 -14.53
C ARG A 524 -28.72 0.25 -14.35
N CYS A 525 -28.64 1.52 -13.99
CA CYS A 525 -29.84 2.37 -13.86
C CYS A 525 -30.27 2.93 -15.20
N THR A 526 -29.32 3.40 -16.00
CA THR A 526 -29.59 4.08 -17.28
C THR A 526 -29.70 3.15 -18.48
N GLY A 527 -29.16 1.93 -18.36
CA GLY A 527 -29.02 1.01 -19.48
C GLY A 527 -27.98 1.45 -20.53
N THR A 528 -27.20 2.50 -20.23
CA THR A 528 -26.21 3.06 -21.15
C THR A 528 -24.81 2.93 -20.58
N ALA A 529 -23.86 2.54 -21.42
CA ALA A 529 -22.45 2.45 -21.10
C ALA A 529 -21.68 3.54 -21.86
N VAL A 530 -20.71 4.17 -21.18
CA VAL A 530 -19.74 5.03 -21.84
C VAL A 530 -18.62 4.20 -22.44
N GLY A 531 -18.01 4.68 -23.49
CA GLY A 531 -16.81 4.12 -24.09
C GLY A 531 -16.91 4.00 -25.60
N ALA A 532 -15.76 4.03 -26.23
CA ALA A 532 -15.62 3.84 -27.68
C ALA A 532 -15.33 2.36 -27.98
N VAL A 533 -16.01 1.79 -28.94
CA VAL A 533 -15.69 0.46 -29.46
C VAL A 533 -14.34 0.58 -30.20
N PRO A 534 -13.29 -0.14 -29.78
CA PRO A 534 -12.01 -0.09 -30.48
C PRO A 534 -12.14 -0.76 -31.84
N ASP A 535 -11.47 -0.22 -32.85
CA ASP A 535 -11.34 -0.89 -34.12
C ASP A 535 -10.34 -2.08 -34.04
N ALA A 536 -10.41 -2.99 -35.00
CA ALA A 536 -9.57 -4.17 -35.04
C ALA A 536 -8.06 -3.82 -35.10
N THR A 537 -7.72 -2.75 -35.82
CA THR A 537 -6.32 -2.29 -35.95
C THR A 537 -5.75 -1.84 -34.62
N ALA A 538 -6.55 -1.10 -33.82
CA ALA A 538 -6.14 -0.69 -32.47
C ALA A 538 -5.96 -1.89 -31.53
N VAL A 539 -6.82 -2.90 -31.65
CA VAL A 539 -6.68 -4.15 -30.88
C VAL A 539 -5.44 -4.93 -31.29
N ASP A 540 -5.17 -5.05 -32.59
CA ASP A 540 -3.99 -5.73 -33.10
C ASP A 540 -2.71 -5.00 -32.66
N HIS A 541 -2.68 -3.67 -32.76
CA HIS A 541 -1.56 -2.88 -32.26
C HIS A 541 -1.32 -3.06 -30.75
N ALA A 542 -2.39 -3.09 -29.94
CA ALA A 542 -2.30 -3.36 -28.53
C ALA A 542 -1.75 -4.78 -28.25
N ARG A 543 -2.19 -5.76 -29.06
CA ARG A 543 -1.69 -7.14 -28.96
C ARG A 543 -0.21 -7.23 -29.31
N ASP A 544 0.22 -6.53 -30.36
CA ASP A 544 1.62 -6.47 -30.77
C ASP A 544 2.51 -5.87 -29.68
N LEU A 545 2.08 -4.75 -29.05
CA LEU A 545 2.81 -4.15 -27.93
C LEU A 545 2.91 -5.07 -26.70
N LEU A 546 1.83 -5.80 -26.38
CA LEU A 546 1.82 -6.78 -25.29
C LEU A 546 2.62 -8.04 -25.62
N ALA A 547 2.75 -8.36 -26.89
CA ALA A 547 3.46 -9.56 -27.37
C ALA A 547 4.98 -9.34 -27.45
N VAL A 548 5.49 -8.12 -27.25
CA VAL A 548 6.93 -7.88 -27.23
C VAL A 548 7.54 -8.58 -26.02
N PRO A 549 8.29 -9.68 -26.20
CA PRO A 549 8.97 -10.31 -25.07
C PRO A 549 10.36 -9.70 -24.91
N GLY A 550 10.97 -9.92 -23.75
CA GLY A 550 12.38 -9.57 -23.57
C GLY A 550 12.64 -8.59 -22.43
N GLU A 551 12.46 -9.05 -21.21
CA GLU A 551 12.81 -8.27 -20.00
C GLU A 551 14.31 -8.41 -19.67
N PRO A 552 15.00 -7.32 -19.27
CA PRO A 552 16.38 -7.43 -18.84
C PRO A 552 16.52 -8.14 -17.51
N VAL A 553 17.47 -9.07 -17.41
CA VAL A 553 17.87 -9.72 -16.15
C VAL A 553 19.18 -9.09 -15.68
N THR A 554 19.07 -8.19 -14.72
CA THR A 554 20.21 -7.43 -14.20
C THR A 554 21.10 -8.29 -13.30
N ALA A 555 22.39 -8.30 -13.56
CA ALA A 555 23.38 -8.99 -12.74
C ALA A 555 23.51 -8.38 -11.33
N ARG A 556 23.63 -9.23 -10.30
CA ARG A 556 23.96 -8.77 -8.95
C ARG A 556 25.38 -8.23 -8.88
N ARG A 557 25.59 -7.10 -8.23
CA ARG A 557 26.88 -6.43 -8.11
C ARG A 557 27.46 -6.46 -6.69
N GLN A 558 26.61 -6.81 -5.70
CA GLN A 558 27.01 -6.78 -4.28
C GLN A 558 26.44 -7.99 -3.54
N TRP A 559 27.21 -8.51 -2.60
CA TRP A 559 26.76 -9.54 -1.66
C TRP A 559 25.79 -8.92 -0.64
N PRO A 560 24.78 -9.67 -0.15
CA PRO A 560 23.90 -9.19 0.91
C PRO A 560 24.68 -9.08 2.22
N SER A 561 24.23 -8.23 3.13
CA SER A 561 24.78 -8.10 4.47
C SER A 561 24.42 -9.31 5.34
N GLY A 562 25.21 -9.58 6.39
CA GLY A 562 24.91 -10.63 7.38
C GLY A 562 25.42 -12.03 7.04
N LEU A 563 26.08 -12.25 5.90
CA LEU A 563 26.55 -13.58 5.48
C LEU A 563 27.59 -14.21 6.43
N SER A 564 28.36 -13.41 7.14
CA SER A 564 29.32 -13.90 8.14
C SER A 564 28.64 -14.68 9.28
N ALA A 565 27.43 -14.29 9.67
CA ALA A 565 26.64 -15.03 10.66
C ALA A 565 26.16 -16.40 10.14
N LEU A 566 26.08 -16.56 8.81
CA LEU A 566 25.78 -17.84 8.15
C LEU A 566 27.05 -18.68 7.83
N GLY A 567 28.22 -18.27 8.32
CA GLY A 567 29.49 -18.95 8.09
C GLY A 567 30.08 -18.70 6.69
N LEU A 568 29.69 -17.65 6.00
CA LEU A 568 30.16 -17.29 4.66
C LEU A 568 31.01 -16.02 4.72
N ASP A 569 32.27 -16.09 4.26
CA ASP A 569 33.17 -14.94 4.18
C ASP A 569 33.00 -14.23 2.80
N LEU A 570 31.79 -13.69 2.56
CA LEU A 570 31.45 -12.91 1.38
C LEU A 570 30.90 -11.56 1.82
N LYS A 571 31.51 -10.46 1.35
CA LYS A 571 31.13 -9.09 1.70
C LYS A 571 31.47 -8.08 0.59
N GLY A 572 30.75 -7.00 0.55
CA GLY A 572 31.00 -5.92 -0.39
C GLY A 572 30.62 -6.26 -1.84
N LYS A 573 31.40 -5.80 -2.80
CA LYS A 573 31.16 -6.00 -4.23
C LYS A 573 31.55 -7.42 -4.66
N ILE A 574 30.77 -8.00 -5.59
CA ILE A 574 31.13 -9.24 -6.28
C ILE A 574 32.28 -8.90 -7.23
N ALA A 575 33.33 -9.72 -7.26
CA ALA A 575 34.47 -9.53 -8.13
C ALA A 575 34.04 -9.51 -9.62
N ALA A 576 34.59 -8.62 -10.43
CA ALA A 576 34.13 -8.41 -11.81
C ALA A 576 34.29 -9.68 -12.69
N ASP A 577 35.30 -10.47 -12.42
CA ASP A 577 35.58 -11.75 -13.07
C ASP A 577 34.66 -12.90 -12.59
N GLU A 578 33.89 -12.70 -11.54
CA GLU A 578 32.89 -13.63 -11.02
C GLU A 578 31.44 -13.21 -11.37
N GLN A 579 31.22 -12.05 -12.00
CA GLN A 579 29.89 -11.56 -12.33
C GLN A 579 29.37 -12.19 -13.62
N THR A 580 28.01 -12.31 -13.71
CA THR A 580 27.32 -12.53 -14.99
C THR A 580 27.20 -11.22 -15.77
N GLY A 581 27.04 -11.34 -17.07
CA GLY A 581 26.57 -10.24 -17.92
C GLY A 581 25.08 -9.95 -17.70
N GLU A 582 24.56 -8.99 -18.46
CA GLU A 582 23.13 -8.69 -18.49
C GLU A 582 22.41 -9.80 -19.28
N GLY A 583 21.42 -10.42 -18.63
CA GLY A 583 20.60 -11.46 -19.22
C GLY A 583 19.28 -10.97 -19.79
N ARG A 584 18.47 -11.91 -20.27
CA ARG A 584 17.08 -11.67 -20.72
C ARG A 584 16.13 -12.69 -20.15
N ALA A 585 14.87 -12.26 -19.98
CA ALA A 585 13.73 -13.10 -19.69
C ALA A 585 12.67 -12.95 -20.77
N VAL A 586 11.79 -13.93 -20.92
CA VAL A 586 10.64 -13.78 -21.82
C VAL A 586 9.71 -12.66 -21.34
N GLY A 587 9.47 -12.57 -20.01
CA GLY A 587 8.65 -11.51 -19.46
C GLY A 587 8.58 -11.53 -17.94
N ARG A 588 7.81 -10.59 -17.38
CA ARG A 588 7.52 -10.52 -15.95
C ARG A 588 6.27 -11.33 -15.60
N LEU A 589 6.29 -11.98 -14.44
CA LEU A 589 5.14 -12.78 -13.96
C LEU A 589 3.92 -11.91 -13.61
N ASP A 590 4.13 -10.64 -13.30
CA ASP A 590 3.09 -9.66 -12.95
C ASP A 590 2.67 -8.74 -14.12
N ALA A 591 3.18 -9.01 -15.34
CA ALA A 591 2.84 -8.27 -16.55
C ALA A 591 1.48 -8.66 -17.13
N LEU A 592 0.83 -7.73 -17.83
CA LEU A 592 -0.46 -7.96 -18.49
C LEU A 592 -0.36 -8.89 -19.70
N GLY A 593 0.74 -8.83 -20.46
CA GLY A 593 0.93 -9.63 -21.67
C GLY A 593 1.34 -11.07 -21.37
N TRP A 594 2.63 -11.27 -21.07
CA TRP A 594 3.21 -12.60 -20.85
C TRP A 594 2.97 -13.18 -19.46
N GLY A 595 2.54 -12.38 -18.48
CA GLY A 595 2.39 -12.83 -17.10
C GLY A 595 1.47 -14.03 -16.92
N GLY A 596 0.31 -14.07 -17.57
CA GLY A 596 -0.63 -15.19 -17.52
C GLY A 596 -0.02 -16.48 -18.02
N PRO A 597 0.43 -16.56 -19.30
CA PRO A 597 1.10 -17.73 -19.87
C PRO A 597 2.33 -18.20 -19.08
N LEU A 598 3.13 -17.27 -18.54
CA LEU A 598 4.29 -17.60 -17.73
C LEU A 598 3.90 -18.20 -16.38
N ARG A 599 2.92 -17.63 -15.67
CA ARG A 599 2.41 -18.19 -14.42
C ARG A 599 1.84 -19.60 -14.62
N GLU A 600 1.14 -19.84 -15.73
CA GLU A 600 0.62 -21.16 -16.05
C GLU A 600 1.74 -22.16 -16.30
N ALA A 601 2.76 -21.80 -17.10
CA ALA A 601 3.91 -22.66 -17.38
C ALA A 601 4.79 -22.94 -16.15
N LEU A 602 4.77 -22.06 -15.16
CA LEU A 602 5.61 -22.13 -13.96
C LEU A 602 4.87 -22.62 -12.70
N ARG A 603 3.65 -23.17 -12.84
CA ARG A 603 2.92 -23.82 -11.74
C ARG A 603 3.61 -25.09 -11.26
N GLU A 604 3.29 -25.57 -10.04
CA GLU A 604 3.92 -26.75 -9.42
C GLU A 604 3.58 -28.08 -10.12
N GLN A 605 2.42 -28.21 -10.77
CA GLN A 605 2.05 -29.38 -11.57
C GLN A 605 2.27 -29.07 -13.04
N VAL A 606 3.42 -29.44 -13.57
CA VAL A 606 4.03 -28.80 -14.72
C VAL A 606 3.97 -29.62 -15.99
N PRO A 607 3.76 -28.99 -17.17
CA PRO A 607 4.04 -29.61 -18.44
C PRO A 607 5.52 -30.02 -18.54
N THR A 608 5.76 -31.20 -19.10
CA THR A 608 7.12 -31.73 -19.38
C THR A 608 7.81 -30.96 -20.50
N GLU A 609 7.06 -30.16 -21.26
CA GLU A 609 7.55 -29.38 -22.39
C GLU A 609 7.19 -27.90 -22.26
N LEU A 610 7.98 -27.03 -22.86
CA LEU A 610 7.64 -25.64 -23.03
C LEU A 610 6.32 -25.47 -23.80
N PRO A 611 5.30 -24.79 -23.21
CA PRO A 611 4.03 -24.56 -23.88
C PRO A 611 4.19 -23.96 -25.28
N GLY A 612 3.36 -24.41 -26.23
CA GLY A 612 3.42 -23.92 -27.60
C GLY A 612 3.28 -22.42 -27.75
N SER A 613 2.52 -21.79 -26.83
CA SER A 613 2.35 -20.33 -26.78
C SER A 613 3.62 -19.55 -26.40
N LEU A 614 4.55 -20.14 -25.63
CA LEU A 614 5.80 -19.50 -25.20
C LEU A 614 6.97 -19.75 -26.19
N ARG A 615 6.90 -20.75 -27.06
CA ARG A 615 7.99 -21.05 -28.01
C ARG A 615 8.31 -19.88 -28.96
N PRO A 616 7.30 -19.19 -29.57
CA PRO A 616 7.58 -17.99 -30.37
C PRO A 616 8.25 -16.88 -29.58
N ALA A 617 7.81 -16.65 -28.33
CA ALA A 617 8.38 -15.60 -27.48
C ALA A 617 9.85 -15.86 -27.15
N VAL A 618 10.21 -17.11 -26.78
CA VAL A 618 11.60 -17.51 -26.58
C VAL A 618 12.45 -17.24 -27.82
N ARG A 619 11.93 -17.61 -29.01
CA ARG A 619 12.62 -17.34 -30.29
C ARG A 619 12.81 -15.83 -30.49
N THR A 620 11.77 -15.03 -30.36
CA THR A 620 11.83 -13.56 -30.56
C THR A 620 12.84 -12.89 -29.64
N VAL A 621 12.89 -13.32 -28.36
CA VAL A 621 13.90 -12.77 -27.41
C VAL A 621 15.31 -13.10 -27.88
N LEU A 622 15.58 -14.34 -28.25
CA LEU A 622 16.91 -14.77 -28.67
C LEU A 622 17.34 -14.12 -29.98
N GLU A 623 16.41 -13.98 -30.94
CA GLU A 623 16.66 -13.31 -32.23
C GLU A 623 16.91 -11.80 -32.05
N ALA A 624 16.17 -11.13 -31.14
CA ALA A 624 16.35 -9.69 -30.87
C ALA A 624 17.58 -9.39 -30.01
N TRP A 625 17.94 -10.32 -29.12
CA TRP A 625 19.08 -10.16 -28.22
C TRP A 625 20.40 -10.54 -28.87
N GLU A 626 20.38 -11.52 -29.82
CA GLU A 626 21.56 -12.05 -30.52
C GLU A 626 22.74 -12.36 -29.57
N PRO A 627 22.52 -13.19 -28.52
CA PRO A 627 23.56 -13.45 -27.54
C PRO A 627 24.77 -14.14 -28.19
N GLN A 628 25.95 -13.54 -28.06
CA GLN A 628 27.18 -14.11 -28.59
C GLN A 628 27.71 -15.16 -27.63
N VAL A 629 27.27 -16.42 -27.80
CA VAL A 629 27.59 -17.55 -26.93
C VAL A 629 28.08 -18.74 -27.72
N ASP A 630 28.90 -19.55 -27.09
CA ASP A 630 29.54 -20.73 -27.72
C ASP A 630 28.87 -22.03 -27.23
N VAL A 631 28.27 -22.00 -26.03
CA VAL A 631 27.63 -23.17 -25.38
C VAL A 631 26.45 -22.76 -24.53
N VAL A 632 25.54 -23.70 -24.29
CA VAL A 632 24.40 -23.58 -23.34
C VAL A 632 24.66 -24.47 -22.14
N VAL A 633 24.39 -23.94 -20.95
CA VAL A 633 24.38 -24.68 -19.68
C VAL A 633 23.07 -24.39 -18.95
N ALA A 634 22.41 -25.40 -18.40
CA ALA A 634 21.17 -25.23 -17.63
C ALA A 634 21.45 -25.15 -16.11
N VAL A 635 20.48 -24.64 -15.36
CA VAL A 635 20.39 -24.87 -13.91
C VAL A 635 19.30 -25.91 -13.70
N ALA A 636 19.65 -27.13 -13.28
CA ALA A 636 18.65 -28.18 -13.08
C ALA A 636 17.64 -27.78 -12.01
N SER A 637 16.36 -27.79 -12.36
CA SER A 637 15.27 -27.49 -11.43
C SER A 637 14.82 -28.76 -10.71
N GLN A 638 14.66 -28.70 -9.40
CA GLN A 638 14.16 -29.84 -8.62
C GLN A 638 12.65 -30.06 -8.78
N THR A 639 11.92 -29.03 -9.14
CA THR A 639 10.45 -29.08 -9.30
C THR A 639 10.01 -29.07 -10.74
N ARG A 640 10.84 -28.57 -11.67
CA ARG A 640 10.51 -28.39 -13.10
C ARG A 640 11.65 -28.86 -14.02
N ALA A 641 12.29 -29.97 -13.68
CA ALA A 641 13.44 -30.48 -14.39
C ALA A 641 13.21 -30.62 -15.90
N ALA A 642 12.12 -31.28 -16.30
CA ALA A 642 11.80 -31.50 -17.69
C ALA A 642 11.55 -30.21 -18.48
N LEU A 643 10.93 -29.20 -17.86
CA LEU A 643 10.70 -27.89 -18.50
C LEU A 643 12.05 -27.18 -18.78
N VAL A 644 12.93 -27.15 -17.81
CA VAL A 644 14.26 -26.52 -17.95
C VAL A 644 15.11 -27.23 -18.99
N GLU A 645 15.12 -28.57 -18.98
CA GLU A 645 15.82 -29.36 -19.96
C GLU A 645 15.30 -29.11 -21.39
N HIS A 646 13.97 -29.10 -21.55
CA HIS A 646 13.35 -28.81 -22.85
C HIS A 646 13.65 -27.38 -23.30
N LEU A 647 13.61 -26.37 -22.39
CA LEU A 647 13.97 -24.99 -22.70
C LEU A 647 15.42 -24.86 -23.12
N ALA A 648 16.37 -25.44 -22.37
CA ALA A 648 17.80 -25.38 -22.65
C ALA A 648 18.15 -26.08 -23.99
N ALA A 649 17.59 -27.28 -24.23
CA ALA A 649 17.79 -27.98 -25.50
C ALA A 649 17.18 -27.24 -26.67
N GLY A 650 16.01 -26.62 -26.50
CA GLY A 650 15.38 -25.78 -27.51
C GLY A 650 16.19 -24.54 -27.85
N THR A 651 16.71 -23.85 -26.82
CA THR A 651 17.57 -22.67 -26.95
C THR A 651 18.89 -23.00 -27.64
N ALA A 652 19.55 -24.08 -27.24
CA ALA A 652 20.79 -24.58 -27.89
C ALA A 652 20.60 -24.84 -29.39
N ARG A 653 19.48 -25.49 -29.77
CA ARG A 653 19.13 -25.73 -31.19
C ARG A 653 18.87 -24.45 -31.96
N LEU A 654 18.17 -23.48 -31.36
CA LEU A 654 17.87 -22.20 -32.00
C LEU A 654 19.14 -21.38 -32.26
N LEU A 655 20.12 -21.42 -31.34
CA LEU A 655 21.38 -20.72 -31.47
C LEU A 655 22.44 -21.50 -32.26
N GLY A 656 22.21 -22.80 -32.55
CA GLY A 656 23.18 -23.64 -33.25
C GLY A 656 24.42 -23.99 -32.44
N VAL A 657 24.32 -23.98 -31.10
CA VAL A 657 25.43 -24.26 -30.16
C VAL A 657 25.14 -25.50 -29.32
N PRO A 658 26.15 -26.22 -28.79
CA PRO A 658 25.93 -27.39 -27.96
C PRO A 658 25.35 -27.07 -26.57
N LEU A 659 24.48 -27.96 -26.06
CA LEU A 659 24.09 -28.03 -24.65
C LEU A 659 25.09 -28.96 -23.95
N LEU A 660 25.89 -28.39 -23.01
CA LEU A 660 26.91 -29.14 -22.28
C LEU A 660 26.35 -29.93 -21.09
N GLY A 661 25.22 -29.55 -20.57
CA GLY A 661 24.61 -30.15 -19.37
C GLY A 661 24.02 -29.11 -18.43
N ALA A 662 23.97 -29.44 -17.13
CA ALA A 662 23.38 -28.58 -16.12
C ALA A 662 24.19 -28.53 -14.83
N LEU A 663 24.12 -27.41 -14.11
CA LEU A 663 24.44 -27.36 -12.69
C LEU A 663 23.36 -28.12 -11.92
N VAL A 664 23.75 -28.89 -10.92
CA VAL A 664 22.86 -29.83 -10.22
C VAL A 664 22.65 -29.42 -8.77
N PRO A 665 21.41 -29.27 -8.30
CA PRO A 665 21.14 -29.06 -6.88
C PRO A 665 21.34 -30.37 -6.09
N THR A 666 22.11 -30.31 -4.99
CA THR A 666 22.50 -31.48 -4.18
C THR A 666 21.71 -31.65 -2.87
N GLY A 667 20.80 -30.71 -2.54
CA GLY A 667 20.02 -30.71 -1.30
C GLY A 667 18.51 -30.87 -1.55
N SER A 668 17.73 -30.77 -0.48
CA SER A 668 16.27 -30.66 -0.60
C SER A 668 15.86 -29.36 -1.29
N PRO A 669 14.66 -29.31 -1.92
CA PRO A 669 14.18 -28.08 -2.55
C PRO A 669 14.22 -26.91 -1.59
N SER A 670 14.93 -25.85 -1.97
CA SER A 670 14.99 -24.65 -1.16
C SER A 670 13.62 -23.96 -1.11
N ARG A 671 13.22 -23.49 0.09
CA ARG A 671 11.99 -22.73 0.26
C ARG A 671 12.04 -21.46 -0.59
N HIS A 672 10.98 -21.19 -1.34
CA HIS A 672 10.90 -19.99 -2.18
C HIS A 672 10.71 -18.69 -1.40
N ASP A 673 10.33 -18.76 -0.15
CA ASP A 673 9.93 -17.62 0.70
C ASP A 673 11.02 -17.24 1.73
N VAL A 674 12.29 -17.40 1.37
CA VAL A 674 13.44 -17.03 2.20
C VAL A 674 14.05 -15.70 1.78
N ASN A 675 14.72 -15.02 2.71
CA ASN A 675 15.44 -13.78 2.41
C ASN A 675 16.70 -14.00 1.55
N SER A 676 17.25 -12.90 1.05
CA SER A 676 18.41 -12.92 0.15
C SER A 676 19.65 -13.59 0.74
N ALA A 677 19.94 -13.40 2.04
CA ALA A 677 21.13 -13.97 2.67
C ALA A 677 21.01 -15.48 2.83
N GLN A 678 19.88 -15.97 3.31
CA GLN A 678 19.60 -17.39 3.44
C GLN A 678 19.51 -18.08 2.08
N ARG A 679 18.83 -17.46 1.08
CA ARG A 679 18.77 -18.01 -0.28
C ARG A 679 20.16 -18.16 -0.88
N LEU A 680 21.01 -17.13 -0.75
CA LEU A 680 22.39 -17.21 -1.22
C LEU A 680 23.17 -18.32 -0.50
N ALA A 681 23.06 -18.40 0.82
CA ALA A 681 23.75 -19.43 1.60
C ALA A 681 23.32 -20.85 1.21
N ASP A 682 22.03 -21.04 0.99
CA ASP A 682 21.45 -22.30 0.53
C ASP A 682 21.97 -22.70 -0.85
N VAL A 683 21.89 -21.78 -1.82
CA VAL A 683 22.36 -22.03 -3.18
C VAL A 683 23.86 -22.30 -3.22
N LEU A 684 24.69 -21.57 -2.43
CA LEU A 684 26.13 -21.79 -2.35
C LEU A 684 26.52 -23.17 -1.77
N ARG A 685 25.71 -23.73 -0.87
CA ARG A 685 25.93 -25.04 -0.27
C ARG A 685 25.44 -26.20 -1.10
N HIS A 686 24.44 -25.97 -1.92
CA HIS A 686 23.66 -27.02 -2.57
C HIS A 686 23.59 -26.92 -4.11
N LEU A 687 24.41 -26.09 -4.75
CA LEU A 687 24.50 -26.05 -6.20
C LEU A 687 25.91 -26.47 -6.62
N ASP A 688 25.99 -27.60 -7.30
CA ASP A 688 27.25 -28.16 -7.79
C ASP A 688 27.41 -28.02 -9.30
N LEU A 689 28.65 -27.82 -9.73
CA LEU A 689 29.04 -27.81 -11.14
C LEU A 689 29.72 -29.16 -11.47
N PRO A 690 29.08 -30.04 -12.25
CA PRO A 690 29.66 -31.31 -12.65
C PRO A 690 31.01 -31.13 -13.37
N PRO A 691 32.00 -32.03 -13.13
CA PRO A 691 33.34 -31.89 -13.72
C PRO A 691 33.36 -31.86 -15.25
N GLU A 692 32.47 -32.58 -15.91
CA GLU A 692 32.32 -32.59 -17.37
C GLU A 692 31.82 -31.24 -17.89
N VAL A 693 30.89 -30.60 -17.21
CA VAL A 693 30.43 -29.24 -17.57
C VAL A 693 31.53 -28.22 -17.30
N ALA A 694 32.22 -28.32 -16.15
CA ALA A 694 33.35 -27.45 -15.82
C ALA A 694 34.47 -27.51 -16.87
N ALA A 695 34.81 -28.68 -17.35
CA ALA A 695 35.80 -28.84 -18.41
C ALA A 695 35.33 -28.26 -19.76
N GLY A 696 34.07 -28.39 -20.07
CA GLY A 696 33.48 -27.91 -21.32
C GLY A 696 33.31 -26.39 -21.42
N VAL A 697 33.23 -25.67 -20.30
CA VAL A 697 33.00 -24.20 -20.30
C VAL A 697 34.29 -23.38 -20.32
N ALA A 698 35.46 -24.00 -20.13
CA ALA A 698 36.72 -23.29 -20.09
C ALA A 698 37.01 -22.57 -21.43
N GLY A 699 37.23 -21.27 -21.38
CA GLY A 699 37.42 -20.42 -22.55
C GLY A 699 36.16 -20.08 -23.35
N GLN A 700 34.99 -20.56 -22.95
CA GLN A 700 33.73 -20.38 -23.68
C GLN A 700 32.88 -19.22 -23.13
N ARG A 701 32.03 -18.63 -23.99
CA ARG A 701 30.93 -17.76 -23.63
C ARG A 701 29.70 -18.63 -23.41
N VAL A 702 29.08 -18.54 -22.25
CA VAL A 702 28.02 -19.46 -21.79
C VAL A 702 26.67 -18.75 -21.76
N LEU A 703 25.65 -19.34 -22.37
CA LEU A 703 24.25 -19.00 -22.06
C LEU A 703 23.78 -19.88 -20.90
N LEU A 704 23.47 -19.24 -19.76
CA LEU A 704 22.97 -19.92 -18.56
C LEU A 704 21.44 -19.89 -18.55
N VAL A 705 20.81 -21.07 -18.69
CA VAL A 705 19.35 -21.19 -18.80
C VAL A 705 18.73 -21.68 -17.51
N ASP A 706 17.68 -20.98 -17.01
CA ASP A 706 16.86 -21.38 -15.88
C ASP A 706 15.38 -21.14 -16.18
N ASP A 707 14.45 -21.62 -15.34
CA ASP A 707 13.01 -21.42 -15.54
C ASP A 707 12.56 -20.04 -15.12
N ARG A 708 13.02 -19.56 -13.96
CA ARG A 708 12.66 -18.23 -13.44
C ARG A 708 13.73 -17.65 -12.54
N THR A 709 13.68 -16.35 -12.41
CA THR A 709 14.47 -15.63 -11.40
C THR A 709 13.57 -14.72 -10.56
N ASP A 710 13.85 -14.66 -9.26
CA ASP A 710 13.21 -13.74 -8.30
C ASP A 710 14.30 -12.85 -7.65
N THR A 711 15.12 -13.43 -6.79
CA THR A 711 16.20 -12.69 -6.13
C THR A 711 17.49 -12.60 -6.96
N GLY A 712 17.61 -13.39 -8.01
CA GLY A 712 18.80 -13.49 -8.85
C GLY A 712 19.97 -14.29 -8.28
N TRP A 713 19.86 -14.82 -7.04
CA TRP A 713 21.00 -15.50 -6.40
C TRP A 713 21.37 -16.83 -7.03
N THR A 714 20.41 -17.60 -7.53
CA THR A 714 20.69 -18.84 -8.26
C THR A 714 21.55 -18.57 -9.50
N LEU A 715 21.17 -17.59 -10.31
CA LEU A 715 21.91 -17.19 -11.51
C LEU A 715 23.29 -16.61 -11.17
N THR A 716 23.37 -15.84 -10.07
CA THR A 716 24.64 -15.27 -9.60
C THR A 716 25.62 -16.34 -9.16
N VAL A 717 25.18 -17.35 -8.36
CA VAL A 717 26.03 -18.44 -7.90
C VAL A 717 26.42 -19.36 -9.05
N ALA A 718 25.46 -19.75 -9.89
CA ALA A 718 25.71 -20.55 -11.09
C ALA A 718 26.71 -19.86 -12.02
N GLY A 719 26.51 -18.57 -12.29
CA GLY A 719 27.44 -17.77 -13.09
C GLY A 719 28.83 -17.69 -12.48
N ARG A 720 28.94 -17.51 -11.16
CA ARG A 720 30.22 -17.52 -10.43
C ARG A 720 30.95 -18.86 -10.57
N LEU A 721 30.24 -19.98 -10.43
CA LEU A 721 30.83 -21.31 -10.59
C LEU A 721 31.37 -21.50 -12.01
N LEU A 722 30.62 -21.12 -13.04
CA LEU A 722 31.04 -21.21 -14.44
C LEU A 722 32.21 -20.27 -14.73
N ARG A 723 32.22 -19.04 -14.23
CA ARG A 723 33.33 -18.07 -14.37
C ARG A 723 34.61 -18.62 -13.73
N ARG A 724 34.51 -19.21 -12.55
CA ARG A 724 35.63 -19.86 -11.87
C ARG A 724 36.15 -21.10 -12.58
N ALA A 725 35.27 -21.81 -13.33
CA ALA A 725 35.67 -22.91 -14.18
C ALA A 725 36.30 -22.45 -15.50
N GLY A 726 36.47 -21.12 -15.71
CA GLY A 726 37.18 -20.56 -16.86
C GLY A 726 36.25 -20.07 -17.98
N ALA A 727 34.94 -19.98 -17.78
CA ALA A 727 34.07 -19.33 -18.75
C ALA A 727 34.45 -17.84 -18.93
N THR A 728 34.54 -17.36 -20.17
CA THR A 728 34.94 -15.98 -20.48
C THR A 728 33.80 -15.00 -20.25
N GLU A 729 32.55 -15.45 -20.43
CA GLU A 729 31.32 -14.70 -20.17
C GLU A 729 30.21 -15.65 -19.81
N VAL A 730 29.24 -15.19 -19.00
CA VAL A 730 28.02 -15.93 -18.66
C VAL A 730 26.82 -15.00 -18.79
N LEU A 731 25.91 -15.30 -19.70
CA LEU A 731 24.69 -14.54 -19.98
C LEU A 731 23.48 -15.32 -19.48
N PRO A 732 22.70 -14.84 -18.50
CA PRO A 732 21.51 -15.53 -18.03
C PRO A 732 20.33 -15.40 -19.03
N PHE A 733 19.57 -16.50 -19.20
CA PHE A 733 18.31 -16.54 -19.90
C PHE A 733 17.27 -17.32 -19.09
N VAL A 734 16.09 -16.71 -18.84
CA VAL A 734 15.00 -17.31 -18.07
C VAL A 734 13.64 -17.11 -18.75
N LEU A 735 12.64 -17.91 -18.39
CA LEU A 735 11.27 -17.68 -18.85
C LEU A 735 10.66 -16.49 -18.14
N GLY A 736 10.77 -16.42 -16.82
CA GLY A 736 10.08 -15.40 -16.03
C GLY A 736 10.92 -14.68 -14.99
N VAL A 737 10.63 -13.40 -14.78
CA VAL A 737 11.10 -12.59 -13.65
C VAL A 737 9.93 -12.41 -12.68
N GLY A 738 10.16 -12.71 -11.38
CA GLY A 738 9.19 -12.60 -10.30
C GLY A 738 9.30 -11.31 -9.49
#